data_b7efa1e26cdc70e8525379d1fb89f89d
#
_entry.id   b7efa1e26cdc70e8525379d1fb89f89d
#
_cell.length_a   1.000
_cell.length_b   1.000
_cell.length_c   1.000
_cell.angle_alpha   90.00
_cell.angle_beta   90.00
_cell.angle_gamma   90.00
#
_symmetry.space_group_name_H-M   'P 1'
#
loop_
_entity.id
_entity.type
_entity.pdbx_description
1 polymer ?
#
loop_
_entity_poly.entity_id
_entity_poly.type
_entity_poly.pdbx_seq_one_letter_code
_entity_poly.pdbx_strand_id
1 'polypeptide(L)'
;MPAMTSAEIRQSFLHFFREKQHTIVPSSSLLPDAPNLLFTNAGMNQFVPIFLGQTNCPYTPGRAADTQKCIRAGGKHNDLDDVGLDTYHHTFFEMLGNWSFGNYFKREAIDWAWELLVKRWGFPPERIYATYFGGDDKVPADKEAQELWLNYLPADHVVPGNRKDNFWMMGDTGPCGPCSELHIDLTPEGDGGARLVNAGTPKCIEIWNLVFIQFNANPDGRLSILPSRHVDTGMGFERVAGIMQCTAGFTDFSRTISNYESDVFTPIFRRLEELSGKKYGATLPGKEDIAFRVIADHLRCLSFAIADGIVPSNEGRGYVLRRILRRAVRYGRSLGFHEPFFYKLVEVVVDNFADVFPELRRNQDRIQATLRAEEESFNRTLDRGIQLFDEISVRLVAGRETTLIASLTPDEQALLAGAMRSGSFEGEFSTLFPQKAAEFKAHSRIAGADAFELYDTYGFPLDLTELMARERGLTVDTTGVEKLMDEQRQRAREDHAKKKSVITVVSEGLQVEPTKFLGYDNLETESVVEVVSTADGEFNIIFDQTPCYAEMGGQVGDTGVVHVPGSDRSELGRLQVIDTQKQGELFVHRSKVMAGRAPEVGEAVRVAVDADRRLNIQRHHTATHLFHWALHEVVNQDARQRGSLVAPDRFRFDFNHPEKLADTQVADIERLVNERIKASEPVFWTEMPFAEVQKNGCIQQFFGEKYGAIVRVLQVGGHAGKFDGFSMELCGGTHVRNTADIGLFKLMRESGIAAGIRRAEAVCGKFATDFINQQQSTAASEVERLKAFEQEKQLAKQRQAEMQAKAPALAEQLLGKLHGNLLVQNFGEADANLLRAVVEALKPKLTSAVVVLGGAAEGKVSLICYVTPDLVKQGKNAGQIVGEIAKQCGGGGGGRPELATAGGKQPEKLADALAAVRI
;
A
#
# COMPACT_ATOMS: atom_id res chain seq x y z
N MET A 1 -11.55 -10.96 -45.86
CA MET A 1 -12.38 -9.82 -45.34
C MET A 1 -11.42 -8.81 -44.71
N PRO A 2 -11.69 -7.51 -44.65
CA PRO A 2 -10.83 -6.63 -43.86
C PRO A 2 -10.82 -7.12 -42.41
N ALA A 3 -9.69 -6.94 -41.70
CA ALA A 3 -9.59 -7.30 -40.28
C ALA A 3 -10.59 -6.51 -39.44
N MET A 4 -11.36 -7.20 -38.58
CA MET A 4 -12.31 -6.56 -37.67
C MET A 4 -11.57 -5.82 -36.57
N THR A 5 -12.09 -4.67 -36.16
CA THR A 5 -11.66 -3.96 -34.97
C THR A 5 -12.10 -4.72 -33.71
N SER A 6 -11.46 -4.47 -32.56
CA SER A 6 -11.84 -5.06 -31.28
C SER A 6 -13.28 -4.73 -30.90
N ALA A 7 -13.77 -3.51 -31.19
CA ALA A 7 -15.16 -3.13 -30.98
C ALA A 7 -16.14 -3.97 -31.85
N GLU A 8 -15.80 -4.18 -33.13
CA GLU A 8 -16.63 -5.00 -34.04
C GLU A 8 -16.64 -6.48 -33.61
N ILE A 9 -15.52 -7.04 -33.18
CA ILE A 9 -15.44 -8.42 -32.67
C ILE A 9 -16.37 -8.60 -31.48
N ARG A 10 -16.30 -7.70 -30.50
CA ARG A 10 -17.15 -7.72 -29.29
C ARG A 10 -18.63 -7.59 -29.65
N GLN A 11 -18.99 -6.63 -30.49
CA GLN A 11 -20.38 -6.46 -30.94
C GLN A 11 -20.87 -7.65 -31.75
N SER A 12 -20.06 -8.21 -32.62
CA SER A 12 -20.39 -9.39 -33.42
C SER A 12 -20.69 -10.61 -32.56
N PHE A 13 -19.85 -10.85 -31.50
CA PHE A 13 -20.09 -11.94 -30.54
C PHE A 13 -21.42 -11.75 -29.79
N LEU A 14 -21.64 -10.59 -29.21
CA LEU A 14 -22.88 -10.32 -28.46
C LEU A 14 -24.12 -10.38 -29.35
N HIS A 15 -24.03 -9.89 -30.60
CA HIS A 15 -25.12 -9.95 -31.56
C HIS A 15 -25.44 -11.41 -31.96
N PHE A 16 -24.39 -12.22 -32.25
CA PHE A 16 -24.54 -13.62 -32.58
C PHE A 16 -25.27 -14.40 -31.47
N PHE A 17 -24.85 -14.24 -30.22
CA PHE A 17 -25.52 -14.92 -29.11
C PHE A 17 -26.92 -14.37 -28.80
N ARG A 18 -27.18 -13.08 -29.10
CA ARG A 18 -28.54 -12.54 -29.07
C ARG A 18 -29.44 -13.21 -30.14
N GLU A 19 -28.94 -13.45 -31.37
CA GLU A 19 -29.65 -14.24 -32.38
C GLU A 19 -29.96 -15.66 -31.88
N LYS A 20 -29.10 -16.24 -31.07
CA LYS A 20 -29.28 -17.55 -30.41
C LYS A 20 -30.08 -17.43 -29.08
N GLN A 21 -30.85 -16.33 -28.90
CA GLN A 21 -31.72 -16.08 -27.75
C GLN A 21 -31.04 -16.02 -26.37
N HIS A 22 -29.78 -15.61 -26.31
CA HIS A 22 -29.12 -15.32 -25.05
C HIS A 22 -29.50 -13.91 -24.57
N THR A 23 -29.73 -13.76 -23.25
CA THR A 23 -29.83 -12.47 -22.62
C THR A 23 -28.44 -11.87 -22.51
N ILE A 24 -28.24 -10.68 -23.09
CA ILE A 24 -26.96 -9.98 -22.92
C ILE A 24 -26.98 -9.31 -21.57
N VAL A 25 -26.03 -9.68 -20.72
CA VAL A 25 -25.87 -9.18 -19.35
C VAL A 25 -24.64 -8.28 -19.23
N PRO A 26 -24.60 -7.33 -18.28
CA PRO A 26 -23.42 -6.53 -18.05
C PRO A 26 -22.29 -7.37 -17.40
N SER A 27 -21.06 -6.96 -17.64
CA SER A 27 -19.90 -7.49 -16.91
C SER A 27 -20.06 -7.30 -15.40
N SER A 28 -19.83 -8.33 -14.63
CA SER A 28 -19.79 -8.21 -13.17
C SER A 28 -18.52 -7.47 -12.71
N SER A 29 -18.54 -7.02 -11.45
CA SER A 29 -17.38 -6.40 -10.82
C SER A 29 -16.17 -7.36 -10.74
N LEU A 30 -14.96 -6.80 -10.82
CA LEU A 30 -13.72 -7.54 -10.54
C LEU A 30 -13.60 -7.97 -9.07
N LEU A 31 -14.46 -7.44 -8.20
CA LEU A 31 -14.60 -7.86 -6.81
C LEU A 31 -15.64 -8.99 -6.71
N PRO A 32 -15.21 -10.27 -6.61
CA PRO A 32 -16.13 -11.40 -6.58
C PRO A 32 -16.82 -11.52 -5.21
N ASP A 33 -18.06 -12.03 -5.21
CA ASP A 33 -18.77 -12.38 -3.98
C ASP A 33 -18.21 -13.65 -3.32
N ALA A 34 -17.45 -14.47 -4.06
CA ALA A 34 -16.86 -15.71 -3.58
C ALA A 34 -15.64 -15.42 -2.68
N PRO A 35 -15.64 -15.85 -1.40
CA PRO A 35 -14.58 -15.49 -0.44
C PRO A 35 -13.22 -16.15 -0.72
N ASN A 36 -13.19 -17.21 -1.52
CA ASN A 36 -11.98 -17.94 -1.93
C ASN A 36 -11.30 -17.37 -3.19
N LEU A 37 -11.88 -16.36 -3.82
CA LEU A 37 -11.30 -15.69 -4.99
C LEU A 37 -10.80 -14.29 -4.63
N LEU A 38 -9.60 -13.97 -5.12
CA LEU A 38 -9.06 -12.60 -5.01
C LEU A 38 -9.74 -11.66 -5.99
N PHE A 39 -9.93 -12.09 -7.23
CA PHE A 39 -10.56 -11.32 -8.30
C PHE A 39 -11.51 -12.20 -9.10
N THR A 40 -12.45 -11.60 -9.81
CA THR A 40 -13.20 -12.27 -10.86
C THR A 40 -12.20 -12.72 -11.94
N ASN A 41 -12.04 -14.03 -12.10
CA ASN A 41 -11.03 -14.65 -12.97
C ASN A 41 -11.62 -15.41 -14.18
N ALA A 42 -12.97 -15.52 -14.22
CA ALA A 42 -13.72 -16.16 -15.30
C ALA A 42 -15.13 -15.59 -15.38
N GLY A 43 -15.74 -15.61 -16.57
CA GLY A 43 -17.07 -15.08 -16.83
C GLY A 43 -18.18 -15.74 -15.99
N MET A 44 -17.99 -16.99 -15.65
CA MET A 44 -18.97 -17.77 -14.89
C MET A 44 -19.08 -17.36 -13.41
N ASN A 45 -18.13 -16.60 -12.84
CA ASN A 45 -18.12 -16.35 -11.40
C ASN A 45 -19.44 -15.73 -10.88
N GLN A 46 -20.08 -14.86 -11.65
CA GLN A 46 -21.37 -14.26 -11.32
C GLN A 46 -22.54 -15.26 -11.33
N PHE A 47 -22.40 -16.42 -12.00
CA PHE A 47 -23.47 -17.39 -12.18
C PHE A 47 -23.36 -18.65 -11.30
N VAL A 48 -22.34 -18.70 -10.44
CA VAL A 48 -22.10 -19.85 -9.54
C VAL A 48 -23.34 -20.24 -8.72
N PRO A 49 -24.11 -19.33 -8.11
CA PRO A 49 -25.32 -19.70 -7.39
C PRO A 49 -26.39 -20.38 -8.28
N ILE A 50 -26.48 -20.00 -9.57
CA ILE A 50 -27.40 -20.62 -10.52
C ILE A 50 -26.92 -22.04 -10.87
N PHE A 51 -25.62 -22.22 -11.16
CA PHE A 51 -25.06 -23.55 -11.47
C PHE A 51 -25.23 -24.54 -10.31
N LEU A 52 -25.11 -24.06 -9.08
CA LEU A 52 -25.28 -24.87 -7.87
C LEU A 52 -26.74 -25.08 -7.47
N GLY A 53 -27.71 -24.48 -8.21
CA GLY A 53 -29.13 -24.53 -7.87
C GLY A 53 -29.52 -23.79 -6.60
N GLN A 54 -28.68 -22.88 -6.12
CA GLN A 54 -28.93 -22.04 -4.94
C GLN A 54 -29.89 -20.91 -5.25
N THR A 55 -29.92 -20.44 -6.50
CA THR A 55 -30.84 -19.43 -7.00
C THR A 55 -31.46 -19.87 -8.33
N ASN A 56 -32.71 -19.47 -8.58
CA ASN A 56 -33.37 -19.72 -9.86
C ASN A 56 -32.74 -18.87 -10.97
N CYS A 57 -32.64 -19.44 -12.19
CA CYS A 57 -32.20 -18.70 -13.36
C CYS A 57 -33.21 -17.59 -13.70
N PRO A 58 -32.83 -16.30 -13.75
CA PRO A 58 -33.77 -15.24 -14.08
C PRO A 58 -34.02 -15.05 -15.59
N TYR A 59 -33.30 -15.78 -16.44
CA TYR A 59 -33.33 -15.63 -17.90
C TYR A 59 -34.32 -16.60 -18.55
N THR A 60 -35.05 -16.14 -19.61
CA THR A 60 -35.94 -16.99 -20.40
C THR A 60 -35.63 -16.77 -21.90
N PRO A 61 -35.19 -17.80 -22.65
CA PRO A 61 -34.72 -19.11 -22.14
C PRO A 61 -33.52 -19.00 -21.20
N GLY A 62 -33.19 -20.08 -20.47
CA GLY A 62 -32.07 -20.11 -19.52
C GLY A 62 -30.68 -19.97 -20.19
N ARG A 63 -30.40 -18.79 -20.77
CA ARG A 63 -29.17 -18.46 -21.54
C ARG A 63 -28.73 -17.04 -21.24
N ALA A 64 -27.43 -16.83 -21.09
CA ALA A 64 -26.81 -15.50 -20.98
C ALA A 64 -25.54 -15.41 -21.82
N ALA A 65 -25.15 -14.18 -22.19
CA ALA A 65 -23.84 -13.89 -22.79
C ALA A 65 -23.38 -12.50 -22.42
N ASP A 66 -22.06 -12.32 -22.30
CA ASP A 66 -21.45 -11.02 -22.04
C ASP A 66 -20.00 -10.91 -22.57
N THR A 67 -19.38 -9.76 -22.25
CA THR A 67 -17.94 -9.58 -22.23
C THR A 67 -17.52 -9.28 -20.79
N GLN A 68 -16.89 -10.24 -20.12
CA GLN A 68 -16.56 -10.17 -18.71
C GLN A 68 -15.12 -9.70 -18.48
N LYS A 69 -14.96 -8.69 -17.59
CA LYS A 69 -13.66 -8.27 -17.04
C LYS A 69 -13.06 -9.39 -16.18
N CYS A 70 -11.82 -9.78 -16.44
CA CYS A 70 -11.12 -10.81 -15.67
C CYS A 70 -9.72 -10.38 -15.27
N ILE A 71 -9.29 -10.73 -14.04
CA ILE A 71 -7.91 -10.56 -13.57
C ILE A 71 -7.33 -11.91 -13.15
N ARG A 72 -6.13 -12.24 -13.70
CA ARG A 72 -5.30 -13.41 -13.34
C ARG A 72 -3.91 -12.96 -12.92
N ALA A 73 -3.79 -12.50 -11.67
CA ALA A 73 -2.55 -11.95 -11.11
C ALA A 73 -2.24 -12.48 -9.70
N GLY A 74 -2.75 -13.68 -9.37
CA GLY A 74 -2.52 -14.33 -8.08
C GLY A 74 -3.48 -15.49 -7.83
N GLY A 75 -3.16 -16.34 -6.86
CA GLY A 75 -3.92 -17.56 -6.57
C GLY A 75 -3.61 -18.70 -7.55
N LYS A 76 -4.62 -19.52 -7.85
CA LYS A 76 -4.48 -20.70 -8.73
C LYS A 76 -4.17 -20.32 -10.19
N HIS A 77 -4.69 -19.18 -10.66
CA HIS A 77 -4.44 -18.64 -12.00
C HIS A 77 -3.61 -17.37 -11.87
N ASN A 78 -2.35 -17.41 -12.30
CA ASN A 78 -1.41 -16.31 -12.18
C ASN A 78 -0.56 -16.18 -13.44
N ASP A 79 -0.87 -15.20 -14.27
CA ASP A 79 -0.20 -14.93 -15.54
C ASP A 79 0.85 -13.79 -15.40
N LEU A 80 0.99 -13.19 -14.20
CA LEU A 80 1.79 -11.99 -13.98
C LEU A 80 3.26 -12.13 -14.42
N ASP A 81 3.85 -13.31 -14.21
CA ASP A 81 5.27 -13.54 -14.52
C ASP A 81 5.56 -13.61 -16.03
N ASP A 82 4.58 -14.04 -16.84
CA ASP A 82 4.70 -14.21 -18.29
C ASP A 82 4.37 -12.93 -19.06
N VAL A 83 3.62 -11.99 -18.41
CA VAL A 83 3.21 -10.72 -19.04
C VAL A 83 4.41 -9.91 -19.53
N GLY A 84 4.36 -9.56 -20.82
CA GLY A 84 5.39 -8.80 -21.51
C GLY A 84 6.54 -9.63 -22.06
N LEU A 85 6.70 -10.89 -21.58
CA LEU A 85 7.76 -11.82 -22.03
C LEU A 85 7.31 -12.69 -23.18
N ASP A 86 6.00 -12.90 -23.34
CA ASP A 86 5.40 -13.60 -24.47
C ASP A 86 4.41 -12.69 -25.23
N THR A 87 3.61 -13.30 -26.12
CA THR A 87 2.73 -12.59 -27.05
C THR A 87 1.26 -12.60 -26.66
N TYR A 88 0.82 -13.35 -25.62
CA TYR A 88 -0.59 -13.66 -25.40
C TYR A 88 -1.05 -13.72 -23.93
N HIS A 89 -0.17 -13.67 -22.92
CA HIS A 89 -0.56 -13.61 -21.51
C HIS A 89 -0.80 -12.17 -21.02
N HIS A 90 -1.84 -12.00 -20.20
CA HIS A 90 -2.28 -10.73 -19.65
C HIS A 90 -2.70 -10.87 -18.20
N THR A 91 -2.40 -9.86 -17.35
CA THR A 91 -2.97 -9.79 -15.99
C THR A 91 -4.46 -9.43 -16.02
N PHE A 92 -4.87 -8.58 -16.96
CA PHE A 92 -6.26 -8.22 -17.22
C PHE A 92 -6.63 -8.58 -18.66
N PHE A 93 -7.76 -9.22 -18.84
CA PHE A 93 -8.30 -9.54 -20.16
C PHE A 93 -9.83 -9.54 -20.15
N GLU A 94 -10.42 -9.41 -21.34
CA GLU A 94 -11.85 -9.59 -21.53
C GLU A 94 -12.12 -11.04 -21.94
N MET A 95 -13.09 -11.66 -21.27
CA MET A 95 -13.58 -12.98 -21.62
C MET A 95 -14.95 -12.85 -22.29
N LEU A 96 -15.05 -13.18 -23.57
CA LEU A 96 -16.33 -13.30 -24.26
C LEU A 96 -16.96 -14.62 -23.86
N GLY A 97 -18.08 -14.55 -23.11
CA GLY A 97 -18.72 -15.71 -22.51
C GLY A 97 -20.15 -15.93 -22.97
N ASN A 98 -20.53 -17.21 -23.10
CA ASN A 98 -21.94 -17.62 -23.26
C ASN A 98 -22.24 -18.81 -22.36
N TRP A 99 -23.42 -18.78 -21.76
CA TRP A 99 -23.83 -19.73 -20.73
C TRP A 99 -25.19 -20.36 -21.03
N SER A 100 -25.32 -21.65 -20.66
CA SER A 100 -26.59 -22.37 -20.60
C SER A 100 -26.85 -22.83 -19.17
N PHE A 101 -28.01 -22.46 -18.67
CA PHE A 101 -28.49 -22.88 -17.35
C PHE A 101 -29.52 -24.03 -17.50
N GLY A 102 -29.03 -25.20 -17.97
CA GLY A 102 -29.87 -26.37 -18.22
C GLY A 102 -30.71 -26.33 -19.48
N ASN A 103 -30.48 -25.38 -20.40
CA ASN A 103 -31.30 -25.19 -21.61
C ASN A 103 -30.72 -25.88 -22.84
N TYR A 104 -29.43 -25.77 -23.10
CA TYR A 104 -28.71 -26.49 -24.15
C TYR A 104 -27.41 -27.07 -23.58
N PHE A 105 -26.74 -27.97 -24.38
CA PHE A 105 -25.52 -28.62 -23.92
C PHE A 105 -24.48 -28.71 -25.08
N LYS A 106 -23.67 -29.76 -25.12
CA LYS A 106 -22.50 -29.88 -25.98
C LYS A 106 -22.77 -29.63 -27.46
N ARG A 107 -23.85 -30.21 -28.00
CA ARG A 107 -24.16 -30.12 -29.44
C ARG A 107 -24.28 -28.66 -29.87
N GLU A 108 -25.17 -27.93 -29.23
CA GLU A 108 -25.43 -26.51 -29.59
C GLU A 108 -24.21 -25.66 -29.31
N ALA A 109 -23.48 -25.92 -28.21
CA ALA A 109 -22.28 -25.17 -27.87
C ALA A 109 -21.20 -25.33 -28.99
N ILE A 110 -20.97 -26.54 -29.44
CA ILE A 110 -19.99 -26.88 -30.48
C ILE A 110 -20.48 -26.35 -31.85
N ASP A 111 -21.75 -26.58 -32.22
CA ASP A 111 -22.33 -26.10 -33.48
C ASP A 111 -22.22 -24.56 -33.59
N TRP A 112 -22.52 -23.82 -32.50
CA TRP A 112 -22.44 -22.37 -32.48
C TRP A 112 -20.99 -21.86 -32.43
N ALA A 113 -20.09 -22.54 -31.74
CA ALA A 113 -18.69 -22.17 -31.76
C ALA A 113 -18.12 -22.27 -33.18
N TRP A 114 -18.42 -23.36 -33.89
CA TRP A 114 -18.01 -23.51 -35.28
C TRP A 114 -18.68 -22.49 -36.22
N GLU A 115 -19.99 -22.25 -36.04
CA GLU A 115 -20.72 -21.25 -36.85
C GLU A 115 -20.10 -19.85 -36.68
N LEU A 116 -19.80 -19.44 -35.46
CA LEU A 116 -19.24 -18.12 -35.18
C LEU A 116 -17.83 -17.97 -35.75
N LEU A 117 -16.93 -18.91 -35.39
CA LEU A 117 -15.52 -18.80 -35.81
C LEU A 117 -15.36 -18.96 -37.32
N VAL A 118 -15.90 -20.03 -37.89
CA VAL A 118 -15.61 -20.37 -39.27
C VAL A 118 -16.57 -19.67 -40.23
N LYS A 119 -17.89 -19.74 -39.98
CA LYS A 119 -18.88 -19.22 -40.94
C LYS A 119 -19.06 -17.72 -40.86
N ARG A 120 -18.97 -17.12 -39.66
CA ARG A 120 -19.17 -15.68 -39.47
C ARG A 120 -17.86 -14.90 -39.55
N TRP A 121 -16.82 -15.38 -38.83
CA TRP A 121 -15.56 -14.67 -38.71
C TRP A 121 -14.49 -15.10 -39.71
N GLY A 122 -14.67 -16.25 -40.39
CA GLY A 122 -13.80 -16.72 -41.46
C GLY A 122 -12.47 -17.30 -40.97
N PHE A 123 -12.39 -17.84 -39.78
CA PHE A 123 -11.22 -18.58 -39.32
C PHE A 123 -10.96 -19.78 -40.28
N PRO A 124 -9.72 -19.99 -40.71
CA PRO A 124 -9.38 -21.08 -41.65
C PRO A 124 -9.54 -22.46 -40.96
N PRO A 125 -10.47 -23.29 -41.41
CA PRO A 125 -10.78 -24.56 -40.76
C PRO A 125 -9.56 -25.51 -40.70
N GLU A 126 -8.68 -25.43 -41.68
CA GLU A 126 -7.45 -26.22 -41.78
C GLU A 126 -6.40 -25.88 -40.72
N ARG A 127 -6.57 -24.77 -40.01
CA ARG A 127 -5.69 -24.31 -38.89
C ARG A 127 -6.30 -24.52 -37.52
N ILE A 128 -7.56 -24.99 -37.44
CA ILE A 128 -8.27 -25.18 -36.17
C ILE A 128 -8.07 -26.59 -35.66
N TYR A 129 -7.76 -26.68 -34.35
CA TYR A 129 -7.70 -27.95 -33.60
C TYR A 129 -8.72 -27.85 -32.45
N ALA A 130 -9.44 -28.94 -32.19
CA ALA A 130 -10.32 -29.06 -31.04
C ALA A 130 -9.78 -30.12 -30.10
N THR A 131 -9.78 -29.83 -28.79
CA THR A 131 -9.45 -30.83 -27.78
C THR A 131 -10.70 -31.40 -27.14
N TYR A 132 -10.59 -32.56 -26.51
CA TYR A 132 -11.62 -33.15 -25.66
C TYR A 132 -10.98 -33.85 -24.46
N PHE A 133 -11.70 -33.93 -23.35
CA PHE A 133 -11.17 -34.64 -22.18
C PHE A 133 -10.98 -36.12 -22.45
N GLY A 134 -9.72 -36.57 -22.39
CA GLY A 134 -9.32 -37.93 -22.68
C GLY A 134 -9.66 -38.97 -21.60
N GLY A 135 -10.19 -38.49 -20.44
CA GLY A 135 -10.54 -39.32 -19.29
C GLY A 135 -9.38 -39.53 -18.31
N ASP A 136 -9.74 -39.91 -17.10
CA ASP A 136 -8.82 -40.35 -16.03
C ASP A 136 -9.50 -41.37 -15.11
N ASP A 137 -8.86 -41.69 -13.97
CA ASP A 137 -9.37 -42.69 -13.01
C ASP A 137 -10.71 -42.27 -12.36
N LYS A 138 -11.07 -40.98 -12.38
CA LYS A 138 -12.26 -40.41 -11.72
C LYS A 138 -13.40 -40.09 -12.69
N VAL A 139 -13.08 -39.69 -13.92
CA VAL A 139 -14.05 -39.22 -14.91
C VAL A 139 -13.71 -39.85 -16.28
N PRO A 140 -14.68 -40.51 -16.96
CA PRO A 140 -14.43 -41.12 -18.25
C PRO A 140 -14.17 -40.09 -19.35
N ALA A 141 -13.54 -40.53 -20.44
CA ALA A 141 -13.30 -39.72 -21.62
C ALA A 141 -14.61 -39.14 -22.23
N ASP A 142 -14.56 -37.89 -22.68
CA ASP A 142 -15.69 -37.18 -23.27
C ASP A 142 -15.85 -37.54 -24.79
N LYS A 143 -16.32 -38.78 -25.02
CA LYS A 143 -16.54 -39.28 -26.41
C LYS A 143 -17.61 -38.49 -27.16
N GLU A 144 -18.60 -37.94 -26.44
CA GLU A 144 -19.67 -37.12 -27.05
C GLU A 144 -19.08 -35.86 -27.70
N ALA A 145 -18.19 -35.14 -27.00
CA ALA A 145 -17.52 -34.00 -27.56
C ALA A 145 -16.61 -34.39 -28.74
N GLN A 146 -15.89 -35.52 -28.63
CA GLN A 146 -15.07 -36.05 -29.72
C GLN A 146 -15.92 -36.30 -30.99
N GLU A 147 -17.03 -37.04 -30.86
CA GLU A 147 -17.92 -37.36 -31.98
C GLU A 147 -18.54 -36.12 -32.62
N LEU A 148 -18.89 -35.13 -31.81
CA LEU A 148 -19.44 -33.84 -32.31
C LEU A 148 -18.41 -33.09 -33.15
N TRP A 149 -17.14 -33.00 -32.69
CA TRP A 149 -16.09 -32.33 -33.44
C TRP A 149 -15.70 -33.04 -34.74
N LEU A 150 -15.77 -34.35 -34.78
CA LEU A 150 -15.51 -35.14 -36.01
C LEU A 150 -16.52 -34.85 -37.15
N ASN A 151 -17.65 -34.15 -36.88
CA ASN A 151 -18.52 -33.65 -37.94
C ASN A 151 -17.97 -32.41 -38.66
N TYR A 152 -17.01 -31.73 -38.06
CA TYR A 152 -16.43 -30.47 -38.53
C TYR A 152 -14.96 -30.54 -38.89
N LEU A 153 -14.20 -31.34 -38.15
CA LEU A 153 -12.74 -31.43 -38.25
C LEU A 153 -12.29 -32.85 -38.61
N PRO A 154 -11.18 -33.00 -39.37
CA PRO A 154 -10.59 -34.29 -39.58
C PRO A 154 -10.05 -34.89 -38.25
N ALA A 155 -9.87 -36.23 -38.22
CA ALA A 155 -9.58 -36.92 -36.96
C ALA A 155 -8.24 -36.54 -36.31
N ASP A 156 -7.26 -36.11 -37.09
CA ASP A 156 -5.95 -35.62 -36.64
C ASP A 156 -6.00 -34.17 -36.06
N HIS A 157 -7.13 -33.47 -36.23
CA HIS A 157 -7.39 -32.16 -35.62
C HIS A 157 -8.23 -32.29 -34.35
N VAL A 158 -8.69 -33.47 -33.94
CA VAL A 158 -9.48 -33.69 -32.70
C VAL A 158 -8.62 -34.45 -31.69
N VAL A 159 -8.05 -33.70 -30.73
CA VAL A 159 -6.94 -34.14 -29.87
C VAL A 159 -7.42 -34.48 -28.46
N PRO A 160 -7.10 -35.65 -27.89
CA PRO A 160 -7.41 -35.90 -26.48
C PRO A 160 -6.47 -35.11 -25.54
N GLY A 161 -7.06 -34.46 -24.54
CA GLY A 161 -6.30 -33.75 -23.50
C GLY A 161 -6.44 -34.37 -22.11
N ASN A 162 -5.53 -34.02 -21.24
CA ASN A 162 -5.48 -34.54 -19.88
C ASN A 162 -6.35 -33.67 -18.90
N ARG A 163 -6.36 -34.04 -17.61
CA ARG A 163 -7.13 -33.33 -16.60
C ARG A 163 -6.66 -31.86 -16.42
N LYS A 164 -5.38 -31.58 -16.56
CA LYS A 164 -4.84 -30.22 -16.40
C LYS A 164 -5.41 -29.27 -17.46
N ASP A 165 -5.49 -29.76 -18.72
CA ASP A 165 -5.86 -28.92 -19.84
C ASP A 165 -7.38 -29.01 -20.16
N ASN A 166 -8.00 -30.20 -20.06
CA ASN A 166 -9.38 -30.43 -20.47
C ASN A 166 -10.37 -30.81 -19.35
N PHE A 167 -10.08 -30.47 -18.10
CA PHE A 167 -11.03 -30.56 -17.00
C PHE A 167 -10.99 -29.29 -16.17
N TRP A 168 -11.91 -28.37 -16.47
CA TRP A 168 -11.91 -27.05 -15.84
C TRP A 168 -12.52 -27.07 -14.45
N MET A 169 -11.90 -26.32 -13.54
CA MET A 169 -12.35 -26.12 -12.15
C MET A 169 -12.18 -24.64 -11.78
N MET A 170 -13.23 -24.04 -11.24
CA MET A 170 -13.20 -22.63 -10.80
C MET A 170 -12.10 -22.33 -9.76
N GLY A 171 -11.95 -23.24 -8.82
CA GLY A 171 -10.98 -23.21 -7.72
C GLY A 171 -10.75 -24.60 -7.19
N ASP A 172 -10.39 -24.73 -5.91
CA ASP A 172 -10.29 -26.04 -5.25
C ASP A 172 -11.66 -26.65 -4.97
N THR A 173 -12.70 -25.81 -4.93
CA THR A 173 -14.11 -26.18 -4.75
C THR A 173 -14.99 -25.41 -5.74
N GLY A 174 -16.18 -25.94 -6.02
CA GLY A 174 -17.18 -25.29 -6.87
C GLY A 174 -17.53 -26.05 -8.14
N PRO A 175 -18.34 -25.44 -9.04
CA PRO A 175 -18.75 -26.04 -10.29
C PRO A 175 -17.56 -26.39 -11.17
N CYS A 176 -17.61 -27.58 -11.79
CA CYS A 176 -16.52 -28.09 -12.63
C CYS A 176 -17.05 -29.11 -13.65
N GLY A 177 -16.20 -29.41 -14.64
CA GLY A 177 -16.54 -30.41 -15.65
C GLY A 177 -15.46 -30.57 -16.73
N PRO A 178 -15.59 -31.58 -17.59
CA PRO A 178 -14.76 -31.73 -18.79
C PRO A 178 -14.96 -30.50 -19.69
N CYS A 179 -13.90 -30.14 -20.40
CA CYS A 179 -13.96 -29.07 -21.37
C CYS A 179 -13.33 -29.44 -22.71
N SER A 180 -13.67 -28.65 -23.69
CA SER A 180 -13.17 -28.73 -25.05
C SER A 180 -12.64 -27.37 -25.45
N GLU A 181 -11.39 -27.32 -25.87
CA GLU A 181 -10.70 -26.11 -26.28
C GLU A 181 -10.53 -26.03 -27.76
N LEU A 182 -10.71 -24.85 -28.32
CA LEU A 182 -10.39 -24.55 -29.71
C LEU A 182 -9.04 -23.83 -29.76
N HIS A 183 -8.12 -24.43 -30.52
CA HIS A 183 -6.79 -23.93 -30.77
C HIS A 183 -6.63 -23.52 -32.22
N ILE A 184 -5.74 -22.57 -32.50
CA ILE A 184 -5.38 -22.19 -33.88
C ILE A 184 -3.88 -22.31 -34.11
N ASP A 185 -3.50 -22.95 -35.21
CA ASP A 185 -2.13 -23.00 -35.69
C ASP A 185 -1.74 -21.66 -36.33
N LEU A 186 -0.76 -21.00 -35.71
CA LEU A 186 -0.20 -19.71 -36.11
C LEU A 186 1.15 -19.85 -36.82
N THR A 187 1.57 -21.09 -37.19
CA THR A 187 2.78 -21.26 -38.00
C THR A 187 2.57 -20.65 -39.39
N PRO A 188 3.61 -20.15 -40.07
CA PRO A 188 3.46 -19.56 -41.41
C PRO A 188 2.73 -20.46 -42.40
N GLU A 189 3.10 -21.75 -42.46
CA GLU A 189 2.55 -22.72 -43.41
C GLU A 189 1.30 -23.47 -42.91
N GLY A 190 0.94 -23.32 -41.60
CA GLY A 190 -0.16 -24.10 -41.01
C GLY A 190 0.18 -25.58 -40.79
N ASP A 191 1.45 -25.89 -40.66
CA ASP A 191 2.00 -27.26 -40.58
C ASP A 191 2.38 -27.70 -39.17
N GLY A 192 1.99 -26.91 -38.16
CA GLY A 192 2.32 -27.17 -36.74
C GLY A 192 1.80 -28.50 -36.24
N GLY A 193 0.61 -28.92 -36.70
CA GLY A 193 -0.02 -30.17 -36.36
C GLY A 193 -0.43 -30.31 -34.88
N ALA A 194 -1.08 -31.40 -34.53
CA ALA A 194 -1.57 -31.71 -33.18
C ALA A 194 -0.49 -31.68 -32.08
N ARG A 195 0.78 -31.83 -32.43
CA ARG A 195 1.94 -31.76 -31.49
C ARG A 195 2.14 -30.40 -30.84
N LEU A 196 1.61 -29.33 -31.45
CA LEU A 196 1.71 -27.98 -30.86
C LEU A 196 0.52 -27.63 -29.96
N VAL A 197 -0.56 -28.41 -30.00
CA VAL A 197 -1.73 -28.19 -29.11
C VAL A 197 -1.31 -28.46 -27.68
N ASN A 198 -1.59 -27.52 -26.77
CA ASN A 198 -1.21 -27.55 -25.35
C ASN A 198 0.31 -27.71 -25.08
N ALA A 199 1.16 -27.36 -26.05
CA ALA A 199 2.61 -27.43 -25.91
C ALA A 199 3.24 -26.17 -25.27
N GLY A 200 2.45 -25.19 -24.82
CA GLY A 200 2.96 -23.94 -24.21
C GLY A 200 3.75 -23.05 -25.17
N THR A 201 3.40 -23.07 -26.46
CA THR A 201 4.10 -22.33 -27.52
C THR A 201 3.19 -21.28 -28.16
N PRO A 202 3.69 -20.08 -28.50
CA PRO A 202 2.90 -19.08 -29.22
C PRO A 202 2.56 -19.44 -30.65
N LYS A 203 3.05 -20.60 -31.13
CA LYS A 203 2.77 -21.09 -32.48
C LYS A 203 1.43 -21.80 -32.65
N CYS A 204 0.82 -22.26 -31.56
CA CYS A 204 -0.52 -22.80 -31.52
C CYS A 204 -1.14 -22.46 -30.19
N ILE A 205 -2.14 -21.58 -30.16
CA ILE A 205 -2.73 -21.06 -28.93
C ILE A 205 -4.21 -21.37 -28.83
N GLU A 206 -4.68 -21.61 -27.59
CA GLU A 206 -6.08 -21.72 -27.26
C GLU A 206 -6.75 -20.35 -27.46
N ILE A 207 -7.90 -20.33 -28.15
CA ILE A 207 -8.71 -19.13 -28.37
C ILE A 207 -10.06 -19.19 -27.65
N TRP A 208 -10.63 -20.39 -27.45
CA TRP A 208 -11.94 -20.57 -26.83
C TRP A 208 -12.02 -21.87 -26.03
N ASN A 209 -12.47 -21.81 -24.79
CA ASN A 209 -12.72 -22.98 -23.95
C ASN A 209 -14.23 -23.19 -23.79
N LEU A 210 -14.76 -24.36 -24.09
CA LEU A 210 -16.15 -24.79 -23.93
C LEU A 210 -16.23 -25.77 -22.75
N VAL A 211 -16.68 -25.27 -21.57
CA VAL A 211 -16.76 -26.06 -20.33
C VAL A 211 -18.14 -26.68 -20.19
N PHE A 212 -18.20 -27.98 -20.00
CA PHE A 212 -19.43 -28.74 -19.81
C PHE A 212 -19.62 -29.06 -18.32
N ILE A 213 -20.20 -28.11 -17.61
CA ILE A 213 -20.36 -28.17 -16.16
C ILE A 213 -21.42 -29.21 -15.79
N GLN A 214 -21.00 -30.25 -15.10
CA GLN A 214 -21.85 -31.36 -14.63
C GLN A 214 -21.51 -31.81 -13.20
N PHE A 215 -20.44 -31.30 -12.60
CA PHE A 215 -20.00 -31.68 -11.25
C PHE A 215 -19.80 -30.44 -10.36
N ASN A 216 -19.87 -30.68 -9.05
CA ASN A 216 -19.37 -29.78 -8.02
C ASN A 216 -18.20 -30.45 -7.32
N ALA A 217 -17.05 -29.76 -7.24
CA ALA A 217 -15.90 -30.17 -6.42
C ALA A 217 -16.14 -29.79 -4.98
N ASN A 218 -16.14 -30.78 -4.10
CA ASN A 218 -16.35 -30.61 -2.66
C ASN A 218 -15.01 -30.40 -1.92
N PRO A 219 -15.01 -29.84 -0.68
CA PRO A 219 -13.79 -29.65 0.10
C PRO A 219 -13.00 -30.92 0.41
N ASP A 220 -13.64 -32.10 0.37
CA ASP A 220 -13.03 -33.40 0.55
C ASP A 220 -12.38 -33.98 -0.71
N GLY A 221 -12.38 -33.20 -1.81
CA GLY A 221 -11.82 -33.59 -3.12
C GLY A 221 -12.70 -34.54 -3.94
N ARG A 222 -13.92 -34.83 -3.49
CA ARG A 222 -14.91 -35.64 -4.24
C ARG A 222 -15.70 -34.77 -5.20
N LEU A 223 -16.13 -35.37 -6.31
CA LEU A 223 -17.02 -34.75 -7.27
C LEU A 223 -18.45 -35.24 -7.03
N SER A 224 -19.39 -34.31 -6.78
CA SER A 224 -20.83 -34.57 -6.77
C SER A 224 -21.47 -34.13 -8.08
N ILE A 225 -22.43 -34.91 -8.61
CA ILE A 225 -23.16 -34.59 -9.83
C ILE A 225 -24.11 -33.45 -9.53
N LEU A 226 -24.16 -32.46 -10.42
CA LEU A 226 -25.11 -31.35 -10.34
C LEU A 226 -26.53 -31.78 -10.77
N PRO A 227 -27.59 -31.11 -10.27
CA PRO A 227 -28.98 -31.41 -10.64
C PRO A 227 -29.27 -31.20 -12.14
N SER A 228 -28.55 -30.27 -12.78
CA SER A 228 -28.66 -29.98 -14.21
C SER A 228 -27.28 -29.90 -14.86
N ARG A 229 -27.24 -30.12 -16.18
CA ARG A 229 -26.03 -29.91 -16.98
C ARG A 229 -26.04 -28.49 -17.51
N HIS A 230 -24.91 -27.82 -17.42
CA HIS A 230 -24.75 -26.44 -17.82
C HIS A 230 -23.62 -26.29 -18.82
N VAL A 231 -23.62 -25.19 -19.56
CA VAL A 231 -22.50 -24.79 -20.43
C VAL A 231 -21.96 -23.48 -19.89
N ASP A 232 -20.64 -23.42 -19.75
CA ASP A 232 -19.86 -22.24 -19.53
C ASP A 232 -18.82 -22.15 -20.64
N THR A 233 -18.71 -20.99 -21.30
CA THR A 233 -17.67 -20.81 -22.30
C THR A 233 -16.88 -19.53 -22.06
N GLY A 234 -15.58 -19.58 -22.37
CA GLY A 234 -14.70 -18.43 -22.26
C GLY A 234 -13.79 -18.31 -23.47
N MET A 235 -14.02 -17.27 -24.28
CA MET A 235 -13.15 -16.92 -25.40
C MET A 235 -12.23 -15.78 -25.00
N GLY A 236 -10.93 -15.93 -25.26
CA GLY A 236 -9.93 -14.88 -25.05
C GLY A 236 -10.09 -13.76 -26.09
N PHE A 237 -10.69 -12.64 -25.68
CA PHE A 237 -10.98 -11.53 -26.59
C PHE A 237 -9.71 -10.97 -27.24
N GLU A 238 -8.66 -10.69 -26.43
CA GLU A 238 -7.39 -10.15 -26.92
C GLU A 238 -6.68 -11.12 -27.89
N ARG A 239 -6.80 -12.45 -27.63
CA ARG A 239 -6.24 -13.48 -28.53
C ARG A 239 -6.90 -13.42 -29.90
N VAL A 240 -8.23 -13.41 -29.94
CA VAL A 240 -8.98 -13.34 -31.20
C VAL A 240 -8.71 -12.03 -31.95
N ALA A 241 -8.72 -10.88 -31.24
CA ALA A 241 -8.44 -9.58 -31.83
C ALA A 241 -7.00 -9.53 -32.40
N GLY A 242 -6.00 -10.00 -31.64
CA GLY A 242 -4.61 -10.07 -32.07
C GLY A 242 -4.44 -10.94 -33.31
N ILE A 243 -5.03 -12.14 -33.35
CA ILE A 243 -4.96 -13.03 -34.49
C ILE A 243 -5.57 -12.37 -35.73
N MET A 244 -6.81 -11.90 -35.65
CA MET A 244 -7.51 -11.28 -36.78
C MET A 244 -6.76 -10.10 -37.38
N GLN A 245 -6.22 -9.25 -36.51
CA GLN A 245 -5.57 -8.00 -36.93
C GLN A 245 -4.14 -8.23 -37.42
N CYS A 246 -3.35 -9.08 -36.72
CA CYS A 246 -1.97 -9.37 -37.14
C CYS A 246 -1.91 -10.19 -38.43
N THR A 247 -2.92 -11.03 -38.68
CA THR A 247 -2.98 -11.84 -39.94
C THR A 247 -3.68 -11.15 -41.09
N ALA A 248 -4.05 -9.87 -40.94
CA ALA A 248 -4.84 -9.11 -41.92
C ALA A 248 -6.11 -9.88 -42.37
N GLY A 249 -6.85 -10.44 -41.40
CA GLY A 249 -8.05 -11.26 -41.67
C GLY A 249 -7.70 -12.62 -42.23
N PHE A 250 -6.71 -13.28 -41.64
CA PHE A 250 -6.23 -14.66 -41.95
C PHE A 250 -5.55 -14.80 -43.32
N THR A 251 -5.01 -13.74 -43.88
CA THR A 251 -4.32 -13.77 -45.19
C THR A 251 -2.78 -13.80 -45.08
N ASP A 252 -2.22 -13.45 -43.92
CA ASP A 252 -0.77 -13.39 -43.69
C ASP A 252 -0.39 -13.94 -42.30
N PHE A 253 0.29 -15.07 -42.23
CA PHE A 253 0.84 -15.72 -41.03
C PHE A 253 2.38 -15.67 -41.00
N SER A 254 3.04 -14.86 -41.85
CA SER A 254 4.50 -14.90 -42.01
C SER A 254 5.25 -14.23 -40.84
N ARG A 255 4.57 -13.37 -40.05
CA ARG A 255 5.15 -12.68 -38.91
C ARG A 255 4.67 -13.23 -37.56
N THR A 256 5.37 -12.89 -36.52
CA THR A 256 4.94 -13.22 -35.15
C THR A 256 3.58 -12.55 -34.87
N ILE A 257 2.61 -13.34 -34.41
CA ILE A 257 1.28 -12.87 -34.03
C ILE A 257 1.28 -12.54 -32.54
N SER A 258 0.86 -11.34 -32.18
CA SER A 258 0.87 -10.85 -30.81
C SER A 258 -0.41 -10.07 -30.50
N ASN A 259 -1.03 -10.37 -29.37
CA ASN A 259 -2.17 -9.60 -28.86
C ASN A 259 -1.83 -8.12 -28.70
N TYR A 260 -0.57 -7.81 -28.36
CA TYR A 260 -0.07 -6.45 -28.13
C TYR A 260 -0.03 -5.58 -29.39
N GLU A 261 -0.12 -6.17 -30.57
CA GLU A 261 -0.18 -5.43 -31.85
C GLU A 261 -1.62 -5.13 -32.30
N SER A 262 -2.61 -5.48 -31.48
CA SER A 262 -4.01 -5.16 -31.74
C SER A 262 -4.36 -3.70 -31.35
N ASP A 263 -5.52 -3.22 -31.82
CA ASP A 263 -6.09 -1.93 -31.45
C ASP A 263 -6.51 -1.83 -29.96
N VAL A 264 -6.47 -2.93 -29.24
CA VAL A 264 -6.59 -2.97 -27.76
C VAL A 264 -5.41 -2.28 -27.09
N PHE A 265 -4.18 -2.46 -27.61
CA PHE A 265 -2.93 -1.98 -26.98
C PHE A 265 -2.27 -0.83 -27.75
N THR A 266 -2.40 -0.78 -29.06
CA THR A 266 -1.69 0.21 -29.89
C THR A 266 -1.98 1.67 -29.52
N PRO A 267 -3.18 2.10 -29.08
CA PRO A 267 -3.39 3.46 -28.60
C PRO A 267 -2.56 3.78 -27.35
N ILE A 268 -2.40 2.82 -26.43
CA ILE A 268 -1.58 2.99 -25.22
C ILE A 268 -0.10 3.11 -25.60
N PHE A 269 0.37 2.29 -26.55
CA PHE A 269 1.74 2.37 -27.05
C PHE A 269 2.05 3.73 -27.70
N ARG A 270 1.14 4.25 -28.53
CA ARG A 270 1.31 5.58 -29.13
C ARG A 270 1.46 6.66 -28.05
N ARG A 271 0.65 6.60 -26.99
CA ARG A 271 0.76 7.55 -25.90
C ARG A 271 2.06 7.40 -25.11
N LEU A 272 2.52 6.16 -24.88
CA LEU A 272 3.83 5.88 -24.28
C LEU A 272 4.98 6.40 -25.17
N GLU A 273 4.91 6.22 -26.50
CA GLU A 273 5.88 6.75 -27.44
C GLU A 273 5.98 8.29 -27.37
N GLU A 274 4.82 8.98 -27.32
CA GLU A 274 4.76 10.43 -27.18
C GLU A 274 5.43 10.92 -25.89
N LEU A 275 5.16 10.24 -24.77
CA LEU A 275 5.66 10.62 -23.46
C LEU A 275 7.14 10.28 -23.25
N SER A 276 7.61 9.14 -23.78
CA SER A 276 8.98 8.64 -23.56
C SER A 276 9.97 9.04 -24.65
N GLY A 277 9.47 9.37 -25.85
CA GLY A 277 10.30 9.55 -27.07
C GLY A 277 10.88 8.24 -27.62
N LYS A 278 10.56 7.08 -27.03
CA LYS A 278 10.98 5.76 -27.49
C LYS A 278 9.94 5.19 -28.44
N LYS A 279 10.31 4.20 -29.25
CA LYS A 279 9.43 3.54 -30.22
C LYS A 279 9.27 2.07 -29.85
N TYR A 280 8.05 1.54 -29.97
CA TYR A 280 7.76 0.11 -29.85
C TYR A 280 8.23 -0.60 -31.12
N GLY A 281 9.18 -1.52 -30.99
CA GLY A 281 9.79 -2.24 -32.10
C GLY A 281 9.18 -3.61 -32.39
N ALA A 282 8.19 -4.05 -31.62
CA ALA A 282 7.51 -5.36 -31.71
C ALA A 282 8.48 -6.58 -31.61
N THR A 283 9.59 -6.42 -30.89
CA THR A 283 10.56 -7.50 -30.68
C THR A 283 10.31 -8.19 -29.33
N LEU A 284 10.32 -9.53 -29.29
CA LEU A 284 10.09 -10.28 -28.05
C LEU A 284 11.17 -10.02 -26.99
N PRO A 285 12.49 -10.11 -27.29
CA PRO A 285 13.54 -9.98 -26.29
C PRO A 285 13.93 -8.52 -26.00
N GLY A 286 13.37 -7.55 -26.72
CA GLY A 286 13.73 -6.14 -26.57
C GLY A 286 13.33 -5.59 -25.21
N LYS A 287 14.29 -5.10 -24.41
CA LYS A 287 14.01 -4.55 -23.06
C LYS A 287 12.99 -3.41 -23.07
N GLU A 288 13.08 -2.53 -24.06
CA GLU A 288 12.12 -1.44 -24.24
C GLU A 288 10.75 -1.97 -24.63
N ASP A 289 10.67 -2.93 -25.56
CA ASP A 289 9.41 -3.53 -26.00
C ASP A 289 8.72 -4.30 -24.87
N ILE A 290 9.47 -5.02 -24.04
CA ILE A 290 8.95 -5.65 -22.82
C ILE A 290 8.35 -4.58 -21.90
N ALA A 291 9.03 -3.43 -21.73
CA ALA A 291 8.51 -2.36 -20.89
C ALA A 291 7.18 -1.77 -21.44
N PHE A 292 7.06 -1.59 -22.76
CA PHE A 292 5.81 -1.17 -23.41
C PHE A 292 4.67 -2.14 -23.11
N ARG A 293 4.89 -3.45 -23.29
CA ARG A 293 3.88 -4.50 -23.05
C ARG A 293 3.46 -4.56 -21.59
N VAL A 294 4.42 -4.60 -20.66
CA VAL A 294 4.14 -4.65 -19.23
C VAL A 294 3.35 -3.42 -18.76
N ILE A 295 3.77 -2.22 -19.17
CA ILE A 295 3.10 -0.98 -18.78
C ILE A 295 1.66 -0.94 -19.31
N ALA A 296 1.44 -1.32 -20.57
CA ALA A 296 0.10 -1.28 -21.16
C ALA A 296 -0.86 -2.32 -20.55
N ASP A 297 -0.40 -3.54 -20.30
CA ASP A 297 -1.18 -4.57 -19.60
C ASP A 297 -1.54 -4.12 -18.17
N HIS A 298 -0.55 -3.70 -17.40
CA HIS A 298 -0.73 -3.31 -16.01
C HIS A 298 -1.59 -2.05 -15.85
N LEU A 299 -1.52 -1.13 -16.81
CA LEU A 299 -2.39 0.04 -16.86
C LEU A 299 -3.86 -0.36 -16.97
N ARG A 300 -4.19 -1.29 -17.88
CA ARG A 300 -5.55 -1.84 -18.02
C ARG A 300 -5.99 -2.49 -16.71
N CYS A 301 -5.19 -3.42 -16.17
CA CYS A 301 -5.50 -4.12 -14.92
C CYS A 301 -5.82 -3.15 -13.78
N LEU A 302 -4.97 -2.17 -13.54
CA LEU A 302 -5.11 -1.21 -12.45
C LEU A 302 -6.29 -0.25 -12.67
N SER A 303 -6.49 0.23 -13.89
CA SER A 303 -7.58 1.15 -14.20
C SER A 303 -8.95 0.50 -13.96
N PHE A 304 -9.15 -0.72 -14.44
CA PHE A 304 -10.40 -1.46 -14.25
C PHE A 304 -10.62 -1.87 -12.78
N ALA A 305 -9.57 -2.35 -12.10
CA ALA A 305 -9.68 -2.73 -10.68
C ALA A 305 -10.05 -1.54 -9.78
N ILE A 306 -9.42 -0.36 -10.01
CA ILE A 306 -9.72 0.85 -9.24
C ILE A 306 -11.10 1.39 -9.60
N ALA A 307 -11.52 1.30 -10.87
CA ALA A 307 -12.89 1.66 -11.28
C ALA A 307 -13.95 0.85 -10.53
N ASP A 308 -13.68 -0.44 -10.29
CA ASP A 308 -14.56 -1.34 -9.52
C ASP A 308 -14.39 -1.23 -7.99
N GLY A 309 -13.57 -0.28 -7.50
CA GLY A 309 -13.43 0.02 -6.07
C GLY A 309 -12.30 -0.73 -5.34
N ILE A 310 -11.46 -1.49 -6.05
CA ILE A 310 -10.32 -2.17 -5.45
C ILE A 310 -9.11 -1.22 -5.50
N VAL A 311 -8.62 -0.80 -4.33
CA VAL A 311 -7.48 0.14 -4.26
C VAL A 311 -6.20 -0.56 -3.81
N PRO A 312 -5.01 -0.12 -4.27
CA PRO A 312 -3.73 -0.62 -3.78
C PRO A 312 -3.60 -0.50 -2.25
N SER A 313 -3.11 -1.56 -1.60
CA SER A 313 -2.92 -1.60 -0.14
C SER A 313 -1.78 -2.57 0.24
N ASN A 314 -1.55 -2.78 1.56
CA ASN A 314 -0.51 -3.69 2.05
C ASN A 314 -0.97 -5.15 2.16
N GLU A 315 -2.26 -5.44 2.01
CA GLU A 315 -2.83 -6.76 2.25
C GLU A 315 -3.83 -7.17 1.16
N GLY A 316 -4.02 -8.47 1.01
CA GLY A 316 -5.05 -9.06 0.15
C GLY A 316 -4.99 -8.58 -1.31
N ARG A 317 -6.14 -8.28 -1.87
CA ARG A 317 -6.30 -7.81 -3.27
C ARG A 317 -5.50 -6.54 -3.55
N GLY A 318 -5.52 -5.60 -2.61
CA GLY A 318 -4.82 -4.32 -2.76
C GLY A 318 -3.30 -4.49 -2.81
N TYR A 319 -2.73 -5.48 -2.13
CA TYR A 319 -1.31 -5.82 -2.23
C TYR A 319 -0.95 -6.30 -3.66
N VAL A 320 -1.80 -7.12 -4.28
CA VAL A 320 -1.60 -7.57 -5.66
C VAL A 320 -1.59 -6.37 -6.62
N LEU A 321 -2.54 -5.43 -6.49
CA LEU A 321 -2.56 -4.23 -7.32
C LEU A 321 -1.33 -3.35 -7.10
N ARG A 322 -0.88 -3.20 -5.85
CA ARG A 322 0.35 -2.46 -5.53
C ARG A 322 1.58 -3.11 -6.18
N ARG A 323 1.66 -4.43 -6.16
CA ARG A 323 2.72 -5.21 -6.81
C ARG A 323 2.75 -4.98 -8.33
N ILE A 324 1.58 -5.03 -8.98
CA ILE A 324 1.42 -4.76 -10.40
C ILE A 324 1.88 -3.33 -10.75
N LEU A 325 1.45 -2.33 -9.98
CA LEU A 325 1.86 -0.95 -10.21
C LEU A 325 3.38 -0.76 -10.07
N ARG A 326 3.98 -1.30 -9.00
CA ARG A 326 5.43 -1.20 -8.77
C ARG A 326 6.23 -1.87 -9.87
N ARG A 327 5.75 -2.99 -10.40
CA ARG A 327 6.36 -3.64 -11.57
C ARG A 327 6.32 -2.74 -12.81
N ALA A 328 5.16 -2.14 -13.12
CA ALA A 328 5.03 -1.20 -14.24
C ALA A 328 5.94 0.03 -14.10
N VAL A 329 5.98 0.65 -12.91
CA VAL A 329 6.83 1.83 -12.61
C VAL A 329 8.32 1.50 -12.76
N ARG A 330 8.74 0.32 -12.33
CA ARG A 330 10.12 -0.14 -12.53
C ARG A 330 10.45 -0.29 -14.02
N TYR A 331 9.56 -0.88 -14.82
CA TYR A 331 9.76 -0.96 -16.27
C TYR A 331 9.75 0.43 -16.94
N GLY A 332 9.05 1.40 -16.36
CA GLY A 332 9.11 2.80 -16.80
C GLY A 332 10.52 3.38 -16.78
N ARG A 333 11.40 2.92 -15.86
CA ARG A 333 12.82 3.33 -15.86
C ARG A 333 13.56 2.93 -17.14
N SER A 334 13.19 1.81 -17.76
CA SER A 334 13.76 1.36 -19.05
C SER A 334 13.35 2.29 -20.21
N LEU A 335 12.23 3.00 -20.06
CA LEU A 335 11.77 4.01 -21.03
C LEU A 335 12.20 5.45 -20.68
N GLY A 336 12.97 5.63 -19.57
CA GLY A 336 13.49 6.93 -19.15
C GLY A 336 12.56 7.73 -18.23
N PHE A 337 11.48 7.16 -17.71
CA PHE A 337 10.60 7.85 -16.78
C PHE A 337 11.18 7.84 -15.36
N HIS A 338 11.44 9.02 -14.80
CA HIS A 338 11.87 9.22 -13.41
C HIS A 338 10.81 9.95 -12.56
N GLU A 339 9.89 10.65 -13.21
CA GLU A 339 8.74 11.32 -12.62
C GLU A 339 7.46 10.49 -12.82
N PRO A 340 6.40 10.71 -12.04
CA PRO A 340 5.13 10.04 -12.23
C PRO A 340 4.56 10.23 -13.63
N PHE A 341 4.32 9.15 -14.33
CA PHE A 341 3.83 9.16 -15.71
C PHE A 341 2.59 8.28 -15.92
N PHE A 342 2.44 7.24 -15.10
CA PHE A 342 1.49 6.16 -15.31
C PHE A 342 0.04 6.67 -15.32
N TYR A 343 -0.30 7.58 -14.41
CA TYR A 343 -1.63 8.20 -14.34
C TYR A 343 -2.02 8.98 -15.61
N LYS A 344 -1.03 9.48 -16.40
CA LYS A 344 -1.25 10.23 -17.65
C LYS A 344 -1.74 9.34 -18.80
N LEU A 345 -1.65 8.02 -18.63
CA LEU A 345 -2.08 7.03 -19.62
C LEU A 345 -3.54 6.61 -19.42
N VAL A 346 -4.14 6.91 -18.26
CA VAL A 346 -5.51 6.49 -17.91
C VAL A 346 -6.55 7.01 -18.90
N GLU A 347 -6.39 8.22 -19.40
CA GLU A 347 -7.27 8.82 -20.40
C GLU A 347 -7.43 7.93 -21.64
N VAL A 348 -6.33 7.36 -22.13
CA VAL A 348 -6.35 6.44 -23.29
C VAL A 348 -7.16 5.18 -23.01
N VAL A 349 -7.07 4.64 -21.79
CA VAL A 349 -7.88 3.47 -21.38
C VAL A 349 -9.37 3.86 -21.32
N VAL A 350 -9.68 5.02 -20.77
CA VAL A 350 -11.06 5.52 -20.71
C VAL A 350 -11.65 5.69 -22.12
N ASP A 351 -10.91 6.32 -23.03
CA ASP A 351 -11.37 6.57 -24.41
C ASP A 351 -11.57 5.27 -25.20
N ASN A 352 -10.74 4.25 -24.93
CA ASN A 352 -10.81 2.97 -25.65
C ASN A 352 -11.92 2.03 -25.13
N PHE A 353 -12.27 2.11 -23.85
CA PHE A 353 -13.10 1.09 -23.21
C PHE A 353 -14.37 1.61 -22.53
N ALA A 354 -14.53 2.92 -22.30
CA ALA A 354 -15.64 3.44 -21.50
C ALA A 354 -17.03 3.30 -22.16
N ASP A 355 -17.11 3.10 -23.47
CA ASP A 355 -18.37 2.85 -24.15
C ASP A 355 -18.97 1.46 -23.78
N VAL A 356 -18.10 0.53 -23.39
CA VAL A 356 -18.48 -0.82 -22.92
C VAL A 356 -18.50 -0.89 -21.40
N PHE A 357 -17.56 -0.19 -20.75
CA PHE A 357 -17.35 -0.18 -19.30
C PHE A 357 -17.45 1.25 -18.76
N PRO A 358 -18.66 1.79 -18.60
CA PRO A 358 -18.88 3.22 -18.27
C PRO A 358 -18.34 3.63 -16.89
N GLU A 359 -18.04 2.66 -16.01
CA GLU A 359 -17.39 2.91 -14.71
C GLU A 359 -16.01 3.52 -14.84
N LEU A 360 -15.27 3.27 -15.94
CA LEU A 360 -13.97 3.89 -16.22
C LEU A 360 -14.10 5.42 -16.32
N ARG A 361 -15.07 5.90 -17.10
CA ARG A 361 -15.30 7.35 -17.26
C ARG A 361 -15.83 7.99 -16.00
N ARG A 362 -16.74 7.33 -15.28
CA ARG A 362 -17.27 7.83 -14.01
C ARG A 362 -16.21 7.98 -12.92
N ASN A 363 -15.18 7.13 -12.93
CA ASN A 363 -14.16 7.07 -11.89
C ASN A 363 -12.78 7.55 -12.39
N GLN A 364 -12.67 8.21 -13.54
CA GLN A 364 -11.41 8.58 -14.19
C GLN A 364 -10.49 9.37 -13.24
N ASP A 365 -10.99 10.45 -12.63
CA ASP A 365 -10.22 11.29 -11.71
C ASP A 365 -9.70 10.50 -10.51
N ARG A 366 -10.51 9.60 -9.97
CA ARG A 366 -10.14 8.71 -8.86
C ARG A 366 -9.04 7.73 -9.27
N ILE A 367 -9.14 7.14 -10.48
CA ILE A 367 -8.11 6.24 -11.01
C ILE A 367 -6.79 6.99 -11.11
N GLN A 368 -6.80 8.16 -11.74
CA GLN A 368 -5.61 9.00 -11.93
C GLN A 368 -4.98 9.43 -10.60
N ALA A 369 -5.78 9.92 -9.65
CA ALA A 369 -5.30 10.33 -8.33
C ALA A 369 -4.68 9.16 -7.54
N THR A 370 -5.34 7.99 -7.56
CA THR A 370 -4.86 6.79 -6.86
C THR A 370 -3.52 6.31 -7.44
N LEU A 371 -3.42 6.19 -8.75
CA LEU A 371 -2.20 5.74 -9.43
C LEU A 371 -1.06 6.72 -9.21
N ARG A 372 -1.33 8.03 -9.33
CA ARG A 372 -0.34 9.07 -9.10
C ARG A 372 0.23 9.01 -7.68
N ALA A 373 -0.62 8.94 -6.67
CA ALA A 373 -0.20 8.91 -5.27
C ALA A 373 0.66 7.68 -4.94
N GLU A 374 0.28 6.50 -5.42
CA GLU A 374 1.06 5.26 -5.24
C GLU A 374 2.39 5.31 -5.99
N GLU A 375 2.42 5.84 -7.21
CA GLU A 375 3.62 6.00 -8.02
C GLU A 375 4.59 7.00 -7.37
N GLU A 376 4.13 8.17 -6.92
CA GLU A 376 4.92 9.17 -6.18
C GLU A 376 5.50 8.56 -4.89
N SER A 377 4.70 7.77 -4.19
CA SER A 377 5.18 7.09 -2.97
C SER A 377 6.28 6.08 -3.26
N PHE A 378 6.17 5.30 -4.33
CA PHE A 378 7.17 4.29 -4.70
C PHE A 378 8.43 4.93 -5.29
N ASN A 379 8.29 5.97 -6.10
CA ASN A 379 9.42 6.68 -6.71
C ASN A 379 10.41 7.24 -5.67
N ARG A 380 9.94 7.62 -4.47
CA ARG A 380 10.82 8.09 -3.37
C ARG A 380 11.85 7.06 -2.92
N THR A 381 11.54 5.77 -3.05
CA THR A 381 12.42 4.67 -2.61
C THR A 381 12.97 3.84 -3.75
N LEU A 382 12.37 3.91 -4.94
CA LEU A 382 12.68 3.05 -6.08
C LEU A 382 14.13 3.16 -6.53
N ASP A 383 14.62 4.37 -6.78
CA ASP A 383 15.97 4.56 -7.31
C ASP A 383 17.05 4.11 -6.31
N ARG A 384 16.80 4.35 -5.01
CA ARG A 384 17.70 3.87 -3.95
C ARG A 384 17.66 2.35 -3.81
N GLY A 385 16.46 1.74 -3.94
CA GLY A 385 16.31 0.29 -3.92
C GLY A 385 16.98 -0.39 -5.12
N ILE A 386 16.87 0.18 -6.32
CA ILE A 386 17.59 -0.29 -7.51
C ILE A 386 19.10 -0.20 -7.26
N GLN A 387 19.60 0.92 -6.74
CA GLN A 387 21.01 1.08 -6.43
C GLN A 387 21.49 0.02 -5.43
N LEU A 388 20.76 -0.23 -4.35
CA LEU A 388 21.11 -1.27 -3.37
C LEU A 388 21.13 -2.67 -4.01
N PHE A 389 20.10 -2.97 -4.84
CA PHE A 389 20.07 -4.23 -5.58
C PHE A 389 21.27 -4.39 -6.53
N ASP A 390 21.67 -3.30 -7.19
CA ASP A 390 22.86 -3.27 -8.06
C ASP A 390 24.16 -3.53 -7.26
N GLU A 391 24.32 -2.88 -6.10
CA GLU A 391 25.46 -3.09 -5.19
C GLU A 391 25.53 -4.55 -4.72
N ILE A 392 24.38 -5.14 -4.30
CA ILE A 392 24.29 -6.55 -3.90
C ILE A 392 24.68 -7.47 -5.07
N SER A 393 24.12 -7.21 -6.25
CA SER A 393 24.37 -8.03 -7.44
C SER A 393 25.84 -7.99 -7.87
N VAL A 394 26.44 -6.79 -7.91
CA VAL A 394 27.87 -6.62 -8.25
C VAL A 394 28.77 -7.33 -7.22
N ARG A 395 28.47 -7.19 -5.93
CA ARG A 395 29.21 -7.87 -4.86
C ARG A 395 29.16 -9.40 -5.01
N LEU A 396 27.97 -9.94 -5.31
CA LEU A 396 27.80 -11.38 -5.52
C LEU A 396 28.53 -11.87 -6.78
N VAL A 397 28.42 -11.14 -7.90
CA VAL A 397 29.11 -11.50 -9.16
C VAL A 397 30.63 -11.42 -8.99
N ALA A 398 31.16 -10.36 -8.41
CA ALA A 398 32.60 -10.19 -8.17
C ALA A 398 33.15 -11.25 -7.19
N GLY A 399 32.43 -11.55 -6.11
CA GLY A 399 32.76 -12.64 -5.19
C GLY A 399 32.75 -14.02 -5.87
N ARG A 400 31.82 -14.21 -6.79
CA ARG A 400 31.67 -15.41 -7.62
C ARG A 400 32.88 -15.63 -8.53
N GLU A 401 33.31 -14.64 -9.28
CA GLU A 401 34.47 -14.74 -10.18
C GLU A 401 35.72 -15.10 -9.41
N THR A 402 35.98 -14.44 -8.28
CA THR A 402 37.13 -14.71 -7.42
C THR A 402 37.13 -16.16 -6.89
N THR A 403 35.98 -16.66 -6.47
CA THR A 403 35.86 -18.02 -5.94
C THR A 403 35.95 -19.07 -7.05
N LEU A 404 35.42 -18.77 -8.24
CA LEU A 404 35.57 -19.63 -9.43
C LEU A 404 37.03 -19.78 -9.83
N ILE A 405 37.77 -18.67 -9.93
CA ILE A 405 39.20 -18.69 -10.26
C ILE A 405 39.99 -19.47 -9.18
N ALA A 406 39.63 -19.29 -7.91
CA ALA A 406 40.30 -20.02 -6.81
C ALA A 406 39.99 -21.54 -6.81
N SER A 407 38.89 -21.98 -7.40
CA SER A 407 38.52 -23.39 -7.54
C SER A 407 39.24 -24.12 -8.69
N LEU A 408 39.91 -23.36 -9.56
CA LEU A 408 40.65 -23.90 -10.71
C LEU A 408 42.05 -24.30 -10.33
N THR A 409 42.54 -25.36 -10.92
CA THR A 409 43.99 -25.71 -10.89
C THR A 409 44.81 -24.65 -11.65
N PRO A 410 46.15 -24.56 -11.41
CA PRO A 410 47.01 -23.64 -12.15
C PRO A 410 46.89 -23.77 -13.68
N ASP A 411 46.78 -24.98 -14.19
CA ASP A 411 46.65 -25.24 -15.62
C ASP A 411 45.28 -24.78 -16.18
N GLU A 412 44.20 -24.98 -15.42
CA GLU A 412 42.88 -24.50 -15.78
C GLU A 412 42.80 -22.96 -15.75
N GLN A 413 43.49 -22.32 -14.79
CA GLN A 413 43.62 -20.86 -14.72
C GLN A 413 44.35 -20.30 -15.94
N ALA A 414 45.42 -20.96 -16.36
CA ALA A 414 46.17 -20.58 -17.56
C ALA A 414 45.32 -20.75 -18.85
N LEU A 415 44.50 -21.81 -18.94
CA LEU A 415 43.59 -22.06 -20.04
C LEU A 415 42.49 -20.97 -20.11
N LEU A 416 41.90 -20.63 -18.98
CA LEU A 416 40.91 -19.57 -18.89
C LEU A 416 41.51 -18.19 -19.24
N ALA A 417 42.68 -17.86 -18.76
CA ALA A 417 43.38 -16.61 -19.06
C ALA A 417 43.73 -16.50 -20.56
N GLY A 418 43.96 -17.62 -21.22
CA GLY A 418 44.19 -17.69 -22.67
C GLY A 418 42.91 -17.42 -23.48
N ALA A 419 41.78 -17.93 -23.02
CA ALA A 419 40.46 -17.76 -23.66
C ALA A 419 39.87 -16.36 -23.45
N MET A 420 40.12 -15.73 -22.28
CA MET A 420 39.62 -14.37 -21.93
C MET A 420 40.06 -13.24 -22.87
N ARG A 421 40.82 -13.50 -23.89
CA ARG A 421 41.24 -12.49 -24.88
C ARG A 421 40.19 -12.10 -25.88
N SER A 422 39.08 -12.87 -25.97
CA SER A 422 38.04 -12.70 -27.03
C SER A 422 36.61 -12.73 -26.57
N GLY A 423 36.30 -13.03 -25.28
CA GLY A 423 34.95 -13.21 -24.78
C GLY A 423 34.70 -12.68 -23.35
N SER A 424 33.45 -12.77 -22.86
CA SER A 424 33.09 -12.47 -21.46
C SER A 424 33.54 -13.61 -20.54
N PHE A 425 33.97 -13.29 -19.30
CA PHE A 425 34.37 -14.28 -18.30
C PHE A 425 33.34 -15.42 -18.16
N GLU A 426 32.09 -15.11 -18.02
CA GLU A 426 31.03 -16.11 -17.82
C GLU A 426 30.81 -17.02 -19.04
N GLY A 427 30.91 -16.47 -20.24
CA GLY A 427 30.81 -17.22 -21.49
C GLY A 427 31.96 -18.20 -21.66
N GLU A 428 33.19 -17.73 -21.50
CA GLU A 428 34.39 -18.56 -21.64
C GLU A 428 34.48 -19.60 -20.52
N PHE A 429 34.18 -19.22 -19.28
CA PHE A 429 34.18 -20.14 -18.14
C PHE A 429 33.15 -21.28 -18.32
N SER A 430 31.91 -20.92 -18.75
CA SER A 430 30.86 -21.91 -18.98
C SER A 430 31.19 -22.87 -20.12
N THR A 431 31.90 -22.39 -21.12
CA THR A 431 32.31 -23.20 -22.28
C THR A 431 33.43 -24.16 -21.89
N LEU A 432 34.42 -23.69 -21.13
CA LEU A 432 35.58 -24.50 -20.74
C LEU A 432 35.29 -25.44 -19.56
N PHE A 433 34.44 -25.04 -18.63
CA PHE A 433 34.16 -25.77 -17.38
C PHE A 433 32.67 -25.91 -17.10
N PRO A 434 31.88 -26.59 -17.96
CA PRO A 434 30.42 -26.60 -17.86
C PRO A 434 29.87 -27.17 -16.52
N GLN A 435 30.53 -28.21 -15.97
CA GLN A 435 30.13 -28.81 -14.69
C GLN A 435 30.37 -27.84 -13.50
N LYS A 436 31.55 -27.24 -13.42
CA LYS A 436 31.86 -26.22 -12.39
C LYS A 436 30.98 -25.00 -12.52
N ALA A 437 30.63 -24.59 -13.74
CA ALA A 437 29.70 -23.48 -13.97
C ALA A 437 28.27 -23.82 -13.52
N ALA A 438 27.81 -25.05 -13.70
CA ALA A 438 26.50 -25.50 -13.25
C ALA A 438 26.36 -25.57 -11.72
N GLU A 439 27.37 -26.12 -11.05
CA GLU A 439 27.47 -26.12 -9.57
C GLU A 439 27.47 -24.70 -9.01
N PHE A 440 28.12 -23.80 -9.67
CA PHE A 440 28.27 -22.42 -9.23
C PHE A 440 27.02 -21.56 -9.45
N LYS A 441 26.27 -21.80 -10.52
CA LYS A 441 24.96 -21.17 -10.76
C LYS A 441 23.99 -21.44 -9.63
N ALA A 442 24.04 -22.67 -9.05
CA ALA A 442 23.20 -23.04 -7.91
C ALA A 442 23.51 -22.24 -6.62
N HIS A 443 24.73 -21.69 -6.50
CA HIS A 443 25.18 -20.96 -5.30
C HIS A 443 25.09 -19.42 -5.42
N SER A 444 24.68 -18.89 -6.56
CA SER A 444 24.56 -17.45 -6.78
C SER A 444 23.20 -16.94 -6.31
N ARG A 445 23.04 -16.81 -4.99
CA ARG A 445 21.78 -16.51 -4.32
C ARG A 445 21.86 -15.22 -3.52
N ILE A 446 20.93 -14.30 -3.74
CA ILE A 446 20.75 -13.11 -2.89
C ILE A 446 20.29 -13.58 -1.51
N ALA A 447 20.94 -13.14 -0.46
CA ALA A 447 20.60 -13.54 0.90
C ALA A 447 19.21 -13.06 1.30
N GLY A 448 18.51 -13.85 2.14
CA GLY A 448 17.17 -13.48 2.62
C GLY A 448 17.14 -12.15 3.36
N ALA A 449 18.22 -11.79 4.07
CA ALA A 449 18.32 -10.50 4.76
C ALA A 449 18.39 -9.32 3.78
N ASP A 450 19.19 -9.41 2.72
CA ASP A 450 19.32 -8.37 1.70
C ASP A 450 17.98 -8.18 0.94
N ALA A 451 17.30 -9.29 0.59
CA ALA A 451 16.01 -9.26 -0.07
C ALA A 451 14.90 -8.73 0.85
N PHE A 452 14.96 -9.04 2.14
CA PHE A 452 14.04 -8.50 3.15
C PHE A 452 14.25 -7.00 3.38
N GLU A 453 15.47 -6.49 3.36
CA GLU A 453 15.76 -5.06 3.42
C GLU A 453 15.17 -4.31 2.22
N LEU A 454 15.30 -4.87 1.01
CA LEU A 454 14.65 -4.35 -0.20
C LEU A 454 13.13 -4.28 -0.05
N TYR A 455 12.51 -5.30 0.56
CA TYR A 455 11.07 -5.36 0.80
C TYR A 455 10.61 -4.36 1.87
N ASP A 456 11.22 -4.42 3.06
CA ASP A 456 10.76 -3.69 4.25
C ASP A 456 11.08 -2.19 4.19
N THR A 457 12.30 -1.84 3.76
CA THR A 457 12.80 -0.46 3.75
C THR A 457 12.50 0.27 2.45
N TYR A 458 12.66 -0.40 1.31
CA TYR A 458 12.52 0.23 -0.02
C TYR A 458 11.20 -0.13 -0.73
N GLY A 459 10.41 -1.00 -0.13
CA GLY A 459 9.10 -1.37 -0.66
C GLY A 459 9.15 -2.17 -1.96
N PHE A 460 10.24 -2.90 -2.22
CA PHE A 460 10.33 -3.82 -3.34
C PHE A 460 9.54 -5.09 -3.03
N PRO A 461 8.50 -5.43 -3.79
CA PRO A 461 7.87 -6.74 -3.67
C PRO A 461 8.89 -7.85 -3.92
N LEU A 462 8.76 -8.98 -3.22
CA LEU A 462 9.73 -10.08 -3.33
C LEU A 462 9.85 -10.60 -4.77
N ASP A 463 8.73 -10.74 -5.48
CA ASP A 463 8.69 -11.15 -6.88
C ASP A 463 9.42 -10.17 -7.82
N LEU A 464 9.40 -8.86 -7.52
CA LEU A 464 10.20 -7.88 -8.27
C LEU A 464 11.70 -8.09 -8.03
N THR A 465 12.10 -8.39 -6.80
CA THR A 465 13.48 -8.75 -6.45
C THR A 465 13.90 -10.05 -7.15
N GLU A 466 13.04 -11.07 -7.18
CA GLU A 466 13.27 -12.32 -7.90
C GLU A 466 13.38 -12.12 -9.41
N LEU A 467 12.51 -11.28 -9.99
CA LEU A 467 12.56 -10.92 -11.41
C LEU A 467 13.91 -10.25 -11.76
N MET A 468 14.30 -9.24 -10.98
CA MET A 468 15.57 -8.52 -11.18
C MET A 468 16.79 -9.44 -10.98
N ALA A 469 16.69 -10.39 -10.05
CA ALA A 469 17.73 -11.41 -9.84
C ALA A 469 17.83 -12.34 -11.04
N ARG A 470 16.71 -12.85 -11.55
CA ARG A 470 16.62 -13.72 -12.73
C ARG A 470 17.20 -13.04 -13.99
N GLU A 471 16.90 -11.75 -14.19
CA GLU A 471 17.47 -10.95 -15.29
C GLU A 471 19.02 -10.91 -15.26
N ARG A 472 19.62 -11.16 -14.09
CA ARG A 472 21.09 -11.18 -13.87
C ARG A 472 21.65 -12.58 -13.63
N GLY A 473 20.86 -13.62 -13.84
CA GLY A 473 21.26 -14.99 -13.60
C GLY A 473 21.50 -15.34 -12.12
N LEU A 474 20.83 -14.59 -11.21
CA LEU A 474 20.87 -14.80 -9.76
C LEU A 474 19.54 -15.43 -9.30
N THR A 475 19.54 -16.02 -8.10
CA THR A 475 18.35 -16.49 -7.40
C THR A 475 18.21 -15.74 -6.07
N VAL A 476 17.03 -15.87 -5.41
CA VAL A 476 16.74 -15.22 -4.13
C VAL A 476 16.47 -16.25 -3.04
N ASP A 477 16.93 -16.00 -1.81
CA ASP A 477 16.58 -16.80 -0.65
C ASP A 477 15.18 -16.48 -0.12
N THR A 478 14.15 -16.96 -0.80
CA THR A 478 12.74 -16.73 -0.44
C THR A 478 12.39 -17.28 0.94
N THR A 479 12.94 -18.46 1.29
CA THR A 479 12.73 -19.07 2.62
C THR A 479 13.31 -18.20 3.74
N GLY A 480 14.49 -17.60 3.53
CA GLY A 480 15.07 -16.64 4.47
C GLY A 480 14.24 -15.37 4.61
N VAL A 481 13.67 -14.87 3.51
CA VAL A 481 12.74 -13.72 3.52
C VAL A 481 11.48 -14.05 4.31
N GLU A 482 10.83 -15.19 4.04
CA GLU A 482 9.61 -15.64 4.74
C GLU A 482 9.84 -15.72 6.24
N LYS A 483 10.96 -16.30 6.68
CA LYS A 483 11.33 -16.36 8.09
C LYS A 483 11.44 -14.97 8.71
N LEU A 484 12.11 -14.02 8.07
CA LEU A 484 12.24 -12.65 8.55
C LEU A 484 10.91 -11.89 8.58
N MET A 485 10.05 -12.12 7.59
CA MET A 485 8.68 -11.59 7.58
C MET A 485 7.86 -12.14 8.74
N ASP A 486 7.97 -13.42 9.05
CA ASP A 486 7.27 -14.02 10.18
C ASP A 486 7.81 -13.54 11.52
N GLU A 487 9.12 -13.39 11.68
CA GLU A 487 9.74 -12.76 12.85
C GLU A 487 9.27 -11.31 13.05
N GLN A 488 9.11 -10.55 11.98
CA GLN A 488 8.57 -9.18 12.03
C GLN A 488 7.11 -9.19 12.46
N ARG A 489 6.27 -10.09 11.87
CA ARG A 489 4.86 -10.27 12.25
C ARG A 489 4.74 -10.70 13.71
N GLN A 490 5.61 -11.60 14.15
CA GLN A 490 5.62 -12.07 15.53
C GLN A 490 6.01 -10.95 16.50
N ARG A 491 7.06 -10.16 16.21
CA ARG A 491 7.43 -8.96 16.98
C ARG A 491 6.29 -7.96 17.07
N ALA A 492 5.62 -7.69 15.96
CA ALA A 492 4.45 -6.81 15.93
C ALA A 492 3.29 -7.37 16.76
N ARG A 493 3.06 -8.71 16.74
CA ARG A 493 2.06 -9.39 17.58
C ARG A 493 2.46 -9.35 19.06
N GLU A 494 3.73 -9.58 19.39
CA GLU A 494 4.26 -9.55 20.77
C GLU A 494 4.22 -8.12 21.35
N ASP A 495 4.49 -7.09 20.58
CA ASP A 495 4.32 -5.69 20.97
C ASP A 495 2.84 -5.34 21.18
N HIS A 496 1.94 -5.90 20.37
CA HIS A 496 0.49 -5.82 20.58
C HIS A 496 0.07 -6.66 21.80
N ALA A 497 0.61 -7.86 21.98
CA ALA A 497 0.31 -8.74 23.10
C ALA A 497 0.88 -8.23 24.45
N LYS A 498 2.06 -7.61 24.45
CA LYS A 498 2.61 -6.91 25.63
C LYS A 498 1.79 -5.72 26.05
N LYS A 499 1.06 -5.09 25.10
CA LYS A 499 0.06 -4.05 25.39
C LYS A 499 -1.33 -4.61 25.73
N LYS A 500 -1.63 -5.85 25.37
CA LYS A 500 -2.85 -6.59 25.70
C LYS A 500 -2.45 -7.81 26.54
N SER A 501 -2.65 -7.76 27.85
CA SER A 501 -2.64 -8.97 28.66
C SER A 501 -3.69 -9.93 28.07
N VAL A 502 -3.24 -11.02 27.43
CA VAL A 502 -4.15 -12.05 26.92
C VAL A 502 -4.76 -12.75 28.13
N ILE A 503 -6.01 -12.46 28.41
CA ILE A 503 -6.78 -13.14 29.44
C ILE A 503 -7.16 -14.52 28.89
N THR A 504 -6.41 -15.53 29.24
CA THR A 504 -6.79 -16.92 28.96
C THR A 504 -7.56 -17.49 30.15
N VAL A 505 -8.88 -17.35 30.11
CA VAL A 505 -9.72 -18.17 30.98
C VAL A 505 -9.85 -19.54 30.32
N VAL A 506 -9.00 -20.48 30.68
CA VAL A 506 -9.06 -21.84 30.17
C VAL A 506 -10.28 -22.53 30.81
N SER A 507 -11.33 -22.67 30.02
CA SER A 507 -12.47 -23.54 30.34
C SER A 507 -12.63 -24.64 29.31
N GLU A 508 -11.63 -25.50 29.14
CA GLU A 508 -11.89 -26.82 28.54
C GLU A 508 -12.81 -27.60 29.48
N GLY A 509 -14.12 -27.60 29.16
CA GLY A 509 -15.13 -28.43 29.84
C GLY A 509 -16.18 -27.73 30.70
N LEU A 510 -16.15 -26.39 30.88
CA LEU A 510 -17.24 -25.66 31.54
C LEU A 510 -18.30 -25.24 30.52
N GLN A 511 -19.53 -25.75 30.65
CA GLN A 511 -20.70 -25.22 29.91
C GLN A 511 -21.16 -23.95 30.65
N VAL A 512 -20.80 -22.79 30.13
CA VAL A 512 -21.22 -21.47 30.60
C VAL A 512 -22.10 -20.84 29.51
N GLU A 513 -23.28 -20.34 29.91
CA GLU A 513 -24.18 -19.65 28.98
C GLU A 513 -23.57 -18.32 28.52
N PRO A 514 -23.94 -17.80 27.31
CA PRO A 514 -23.49 -16.51 26.82
C PRO A 514 -23.84 -15.38 27.80
N THR A 515 -22.87 -14.49 28.07
CA THR A 515 -23.10 -13.34 28.96
C THR A 515 -24.10 -12.38 28.30
N LYS A 516 -25.18 -12.02 28.98
CA LYS A 516 -26.16 -11.06 28.52
C LYS A 516 -25.68 -9.63 28.77
N PHE A 517 -25.46 -8.86 27.71
CA PHE A 517 -25.07 -7.46 27.80
C PHE A 517 -26.28 -6.55 28.00
N LEU A 518 -26.29 -5.75 29.07
CA LEU A 518 -27.38 -4.80 29.41
C LEU A 518 -26.94 -3.33 29.35
N GLY A 519 -25.67 -3.08 29.02
CA GLY A 519 -25.03 -1.78 29.16
C GLY A 519 -25.39 -0.73 28.09
N TYR A 520 -26.33 -1.01 27.19
CA TYR A 520 -26.89 0.04 26.32
C TYR A 520 -27.84 0.99 27.07
N ASP A 521 -28.56 0.46 28.06
CA ASP A 521 -29.57 1.19 28.81
C ASP A 521 -29.26 1.31 30.29
N ASN A 522 -28.46 0.39 30.85
CA ASN A 522 -28.17 0.29 32.29
C ASN A 522 -26.69 0.52 32.56
N LEU A 523 -26.38 1.33 33.57
CA LEU A 523 -25.01 1.52 34.08
C LEU A 523 -24.71 0.63 35.30
N GLU A 524 -25.72 -0.05 35.83
CA GLU A 524 -25.65 -0.90 37.00
C GLU A 524 -26.62 -2.06 36.87
N THR A 525 -26.23 -3.25 37.31
CA THR A 525 -27.13 -4.44 37.36
C THR A 525 -26.76 -5.36 38.50
N GLU A 526 -27.75 -6.14 38.99
CA GLU A 526 -27.50 -7.34 39.78
C GLU A 526 -27.16 -8.49 38.85
N SER A 527 -26.10 -9.24 39.15
CA SER A 527 -25.52 -10.27 38.32
C SER A 527 -25.13 -11.47 39.16
N VAL A 528 -25.17 -12.66 38.57
CA VAL A 528 -24.70 -13.90 39.22
C VAL A 528 -23.31 -14.26 38.67
N VAL A 529 -22.41 -14.65 39.55
CA VAL A 529 -21.05 -15.06 39.21
C VAL A 529 -21.07 -16.47 38.62
N GLU A 530 -20.69 -16.58 37.33
CA GLU A 530 -20.62 -17.86 36.63
C GLU A 530 -19.21 -18.48 36.72
N VAL A 531 -18.16 -17.67 36.64
CA VAL A 531 -16.76 -18.12 36.69
C VAL A 531 -15.92 -17.13 37.50
N VAL A 532 -15.02 -17.66 38.31
CA VAL A 532 -13.93 -16.90 38.94
C VAL A 532 -12.63 -17.65 38.70
N SER A 533 -11.64 -16.96 38.14
CA SER A 533 -10.27 -17.48 38.01
C SER A 533 -9.26 -16.41 38.43
N THR A 534 -8.09 -16.86 38.89
CA THR A 534 -7.03 -15.96 39.33
C THR A 534 -5.83 -16.08 38.42
N ALA A 535 -5.31 -14.94 37.91
CA ALA A 535 -4.09 -14.88 37.13
C ALA A 535 -3.30 -13.63 37.55
N ASP A 536 -2.01 -13.76 37.76
CA ASP A 536 -1.09 -12.67 38.10
C ASP A 536 -1.53 -11.75 39.26
N GLY A 537 -2.26 -12.32 40.23
CA GLY A 537 -2.79 -11.60 41.39
C GLY A 537 -4.05 -10.78 41.12
N GLU A 538 -4.65 -10.92 39.93
CA GLU A 538 -5.92 -10.33 39.55
C GLU A 538 -7.00 -11.44 39.40
N PHE A 539 -8.26 -11.04 39.48
CA PHE A 539 -9.41 -11.93 39.31
C PHE A 539 -10.04 -11.71 37.94
N ASN A 540 -10.24 -12.76 37.18
CA ASN A 540 -11.05 -12.78 35.98
C ASN A 540 -12.41 -13.37 36.32
N ILE A 541 -13.46 -12.57 36.17
CA ILE A 541 -14.82 -12.92 36.58
C ILE A 541 -15.73 -12.86 35.34
N ILE A 542 -16.56 -13.90 35.19
CA ILE A 542 -17.63 -13.94 34.18
C ILE A 542 -18.97 -13.93 34.93
N PHE A 543 -19.90 -13.11 34.47
CA PHE A 543 -21.25 -13.00 34.99
C PHE A 543 -22.28 -13.50 33.97
N ASP A 544 -23.45 -13.96 34.45
CA ASP A 544 -24.62 -14.27 33.63
C ASP A 544 -25.07 -13.07 32.78
N GLN A 545 -25.01 -11.87 33.37
CA GLN A 545 -25.35 -10.59 32.71
C GLN A 545 -24.44 -9.45 33.23
N THR A 546 -24.24 -8.42 32.40
CA THR A 546 -23.35 -7.31 32.78
C THR A 546 -23.74 -5.98 32.11
N PRO A 547 -23.55 -4.83 32.79
CA PRO A 547 -23.65 -3.52 32.18
C PRO A 547 -22.32 -3.09 31.53
N CYS A 548 -21.19 -3.81 31.77
CA CYS A 548 -19.87 -3.48 31.26
C CYS A 548 -19.69 -3.88 29.81
N TYR A 549 -19.37 -2.94 28.94
CA TYR A 549 -19.04 -3.18 27.53
C TYR A 549 -17.67 -3.86 27.42
N ALA A 550 -17.60 -4.98 26.74
CA ALA A 550 -16.34 -5.64 26.43
C ALA A 550 -15.68 -5.03 25.18
N GLU A 551 -14.34 -4.93 25.19
CA GLU A 551 -13.59 -4.34 24.07
C GLU A 551 -13.89 -5.04 22.76
N MET A 552 -14.51 -4.32 21.82
CA MET A 552 -14.76 -4.77 20.44
C MET A 552 -15.08 -3.58 19.52
N GLY A 553 -14.97 -3.77 18.18
CA GLY A 553 -15.31 -2.75 17.20
C GLY A 553 -14.51 -1.44 17.33
N GLY A 554 -13.31 -1.49 17.94
CA GLY A 554 -12.46 -0.33 18.20
C GLY A 554 -12.81 0.46 19.46
N GLN A 555 -13.92 0.19 20.14
CA GLN A 555 -14.23 0.77 21.45
C GLN A 555 -13.53 0.00 22.56
N VAL A 556 -12.81 0.68 23.45
CA VAL A 556 -12.16 0.07 24.63
C VAL A 556 -13.19 -0.48 25.62
N GLY A 557 -12.80 -1.55 26.36
CA GLY A 557 -13.61 -2.14 27.41
C GLY A 557 -13.89 -1.17 28.57
N ASP A 558 -15.00 -1.37 29.27
CA ASP A 558 -15.36 -0.59 30.44
C ASP A 558 -14.57 -0.95 31.69
N THR A 559 -14.51 0.00 32.59
CA THR A 559 -14.09 -0.15 33.96
C THR A 559 -15.28 0.09 34.91
N GLY A 560 -15.17 -0.38 36.16
CA GLY A 560 -16.27 -0.23 37.06
C GLY A 560 -15.97 -0.81 38.47
N VAL A 561 -17.02 -1.12 39.21
CA VAL A 561 -16.91 -1.70 40.54
C VAL A 561 -17.89 -2.87 40.67
N VAL A 562 -17.42 -3.95 41.30
CA VAL A 562 -18.25 -5.08 41.74
C VAL A 562 -18.41 -5.02 43.25
N HIS A 563 -19.65 -5.00 43.70
CA HIS A 563 -20.01 -5.06 45.14
C HIS A 563 -20.51 -6.45 45.48
N VAL A 564 -19.91 -7.04 46.48
CA VAL A 564 -20.31 -8.32 47.05
C VAL A 564 -21.13 -8.08 48.32
N PRO A 565 -22.49 -8.24 48.28
CA PRO A 565 -23.35 -7.93 49.43
C PRO A 565 -23.30 -8.99 50.48
N GLY A 566 -23.46 -8.62 51.76
CA GLY A 566 -23.70 -9.51 52.89
C GLY A 566 -25.17 -9.63 53.23
N SER A 567 -25.50 -10.66 54.04
CA SER A 567 -26.88 -10.99 54.42
C SER A 567 -27.56 -9.90 55.29
N ASP A 568 -26.79 -9.01 55.91
CA ASP A 568 -27.23 -7.94 56.82
C ASP A 568 -27.10 -6.53 56.22
N ARG A 569 -27.00 -6.42 54.88
CA ARG A 569 -26.70 -5.21 54.11
C ARG A 569 -25.27 -4.72 54.31
N SER A 570 -24.37 -5.43 54.98
CA SER A 570 -22.95 -5.15 54.97
C SER A 570 -22.33 -5.42 53.58
N GLU A 571 -21.16 -4.83 53.30
CA GLU A 571 -20.39 -5.13 52.10
C GLU A 571 -19.29 -6.13 52.45
N LEU A 572 -19.36 -7.37 51.94
CA LEU A 572 -18.36 -8.42 52.17
C LEU A 572 -17.12 -8.25 51.30
N GLY A 573 -17.26 -7.60 50.16
CA GLY A 573 -16.15 -7.34 49.27
C GLY A 573 -16.46 -6.29 48.23
N ARG A 574 -15.40 -5.59 47.80
CA ARG A 574 -15.43 -4.61 46.70
C ARG A 574 -14.26 -4.84 45.78
N LEU A 575 -14.54 -4.97 44.49
CA LEU A 575 -13.51 -5.15 43.49
C LEU A 575 -13.62 -4.02 42.44
N GLN A 576 -12.47 -3.56 41.97
CA GLN A 576 -12.39 -2.67 40.84
C GLN A 576 -12.27 -3.50 39.56
N VAL A 577 -13.20 -3.34 38.62
CA VAL A 577 -13.05 -3.81 37.25
C VAL A 577 -12.09 -2.86 36.55
N ILE A 578 -10.93 -3.36 36.16
CA ILE A 578 -9.88 -2.57 35.50
C ILE A 578 -9.93 -2.68 33.97
N ASP A 579 -10.59 -3.70 33.45
CA ASP A 579 -10.81 -3.94 32.02
C ASP A 579 -11.91 -4.98 31.81
N THR A 580 -12.61 -4.89 30.66
CA THR A 580 -13.61 -5.86 30.23
C THR A 580 -13.32 -6.31 28.81
N GLN A 581 -13.10 -7.62 28.61
CA GLN A 581 -12.70 -8.21 27.33
C GLN A 581 -13.73 -9.25 26.86
N LYS A 582 -13.89 -9.44 25.54
CA LYS A 582 -14.76 -10.45 24.96
C LYS A 582 -13.95 -11.71 24.62
N GLN A 583 -14.41 -12.88 25.08
CA GLN A 583 -13.87 -14.19 24.71
C GLN A 583 -15.00 -15.10 24.20
N GLY A 584 -15.12 -15.26 22.88
CA GLY A 584 -16.31 -15.85 22.28
C GLY A 584 -17.56 -15.02 22.59
N GLU A 585 -18.57 -15.62 23.21
CA GLU A 585 -19.80 -14.92 23.65
C GLU A 585 -19.75 -14.54 25.15
N LEU A 586 -18.62 -14.74 25.83
CA LEU A 586 -18.45 -14.45 27.25
C LEU A 586 -17.74 -13.10 27.45
N PHE A 587 -18.17 -12.34 28.45
CA PHE A 587 -17.56 -11.10 28.89
C PHE A 587 -16.73 -11.33 30.14
N VAL A 588 -15.40 -11.18 30.03
CA VAL A 588 -14.43 -11.39 31.10
C VAL A 588 -14.08 -10.08 31.76
N HIS A 589 -14.40 -9.93 33.05
CA HIS A 589 -14.14 -8.75 33.87
C HIS A 589 -12.85 -8.94 34.65
N ARG A 590 -11.76 -8.32 34.23
CA ARG A 590 -10.50 -8.31 34.96
C ARG A 590 -10.60 -7.37 36.14
N SER A 591 -10.42 -7.88 37.35
CA SER A 591 -10.76 -7.18 38.58
C SER A 591 -9.67 -7.30 39.64
N LYS A 592 -9.57 -6.28 40.50
CA LYS A 592 -8.70 -6.24 41.69
C LYS A 592 -9.54 -6.05 42.94
N VAL A 593 -9.26 -6.81 44.01
CA VAL A 593 -9.89 -6.59 45.30
C VAL A 593 -9.42 -5.29 45.92
N MET A 594 -10.35 -4.38 46.21
CA MET A 594 -10.12 -3.13 46.91
C MET A 594 -10.32 -3.24 48.42
N ALA A 595 -11.34 -4.03 48.81
CA ALA A 595 -11.67 -4.27 50.23
C ALA A 595 -12.40 -5.61 50.38
N GLY A 596 -12.23 -6.27 51.48
CA GLY A 596 -12.91 -7.56 51.79
C GLY A 596 -12.39 -8.72 50.95
N ARG A 597 -13.30 -9.53 50.37
CA ARG A 597 -12.99 -10.75 49.60
C ARG A 597 -13.49 -10.67 48.17
N ALA A 598 -12.96 -11.55 47.30
CA ALA A 598 -13.55 -11.80 46.00
C ALA A 598 -14.86 -12.61 46.10
N PRO A 599 -15.77 -12.49 45.13
CA PRO A 599 -16.99 -13.28 45.10
C PRO A 599 -16.71 -14.74 44.76
N GLU A 600 -17.65 -15.62 45.11
CA GLU A 600 -17.65 -17.06 44.79
C GLU A 600 -18.63 -17.34 43.63
N VAL A 601 -18.41 -18.45 42.91
CA VAL A 601 -19.32 -18.92 41.86
C VAL A 601 -20.71 -19.17 42.41
N GLY A 602 -21.75 -18.69 41.74
CA GLY A 602 -23.14 -18.74 42.17
C GLY A 602 -23.56 -17.56 43.06
N GLU A 603 -22.65 -16.68 43.48
CA GLU A 603 -22.96 -15.55 44.35
C GLU A 603 -23.57 -14.41 43.57
N ALA A 604 -24.62 -13.79 44.11
CA ALA A 604 -25.22 -12.58 43.54
C ALA A 604 -24.38 -11.35 43.91
N VAL A 605 -24.04 -10.55 42.94
CA VAL A 605 -23.22 -9.34 43.09
C VAL A 605 -23.87 -8.16 42.35
N ARG A 606 -23.52 -6.95 42.75
CA ARG A 606 -23.92 -5.73 42.02
C ARG A 606 -22.73 -5.22 41.22
N VAL A 607 -22.89 -5.14 39.89
CA VAL A 607 -21.88 -4.63 38.95
C VAL A 607 -22.27 -3.23 38.50
N ALA A 608 -21.39 -2.26 38.69
CA ALA A 608 -21.60 -0.87 38.30
C ALA A 608 -20.46 -0.37 37.42
N VAL A 609 -20.79 0.27 36.30
CA VAL A 609 -19.84 0.87 35.33
C VAL A 609 -19.37 2.23 35.87
N ASP A 610 -18.11 2.60 35.58
CA ASP A 610 -17.63 3.97 35.73
C ASP A 610 -18.40 4.88 34.75
N ALA A 611 -19.41 5.59 35.26
CA ALA A 611 -20.36 6.36 34.48
C ALA A 611 -19.68 7.52 33.74
N ASP A 612 -18.73 8.22 34.37
CA ASP A 612 -18.02 9.36 33.77
C ASP A 612 -17.11 8.89 32.62
N ARG A 613 -16.41 7.79 32.81
CA ARG A 613 -15.58 7.20 31.78
C ARG A 613 -16.45 6.68 30.61
N ARG A 614 -17.55 5.98 30.87
CA ARG A 614 -18.49 5.52 29.86
C ARG A 614 -19.09 6.68 29.06
N LEU A 615 -19.52 7.75 29.69
CA LEU A 615 -20.07 8.90 29.01
C LEU A 615 -19.04 9.55 28.07
N ASN A 616 -17.78 9.64 28.47
CA ASN A 616 -16.72 10.15 27.62
C ASN A 616 -16.45 9.22 26.42
N ILE A 617 -16.46 7.90 26.61
CA ILE A 617 -16.38 6.94 25.50
C ILE A 617 -17.56 7.11 24.53
N GLN A 618 -18.80 7.22 25.02
CA GLN A 618 -20.01 7.42 24.22
C GLN A 618 -19.93 8.70 23.38
N ARG A 619 -19.41 9.80 23.96
CA ARG A 619 -19.17 11.07 23.27
C ARG A 619 -18.23 10.90 22.10
N HIS A 620 -17.08 10.28 22.34
CA HIS A 620 -16.07 10.04 21.32
C HIS A 620 -16.56 9.05 20.26
N HIS A 621 -17.35 8.04 20.64
CA HIS A 621 -17.88 7.06 19.70
C HIS A 621 -18.92 7.67 18.74
N THR A 622 -19.87 8.44 19.31
CA THR A 622 -20.87 9.13 18.46
C THR A 622 -20.21 10.19 17.57
N ALA A 623 -19.20 10.92 18.10
CA ALA A 623 -18.44 11.87 17.30
C ALA A 623 -17.64 11.19 16.17
N THR A 624 -17.23 9.93 16.32
CA THR A 624 -16.59 9.15 15.25
C THR A 624 -17.50 9.00 14.03
N HIS A 625 -18.79 8.71 14.25
CA HIS A 625 -19.80 8.62 13.18
C HIS A 625 -20.10 9.98 12.53
N LEU A 626 -20.18 11.05 13.32
CA LEU A 626 -20.32 12.41 12.79
C LEU A 626 -19.10 12.83 11.96
N PHE A 627 -17.89 12.44 12.40
CA PHE A 627 -16.66 12.69 11.67
C PHE A 627 -16.63 11.92 10.34
N HIS A 628 -17.04 10.66 10.33
CA HIS A 628 -17.12 9.85 9.11
C HIS A 628 -18.14 10.42 8.10
N TRP A 629 -19.32 10.83 8.58
CA TRP A 629 -20.28 11.55 7.76
C TRP A 629 -19.71 12.85 7.18
N ALA A 630 -19.04 13.67 8.01
CA ALA A 630 -18.44 14.93 7.56
C ALA A 630 -17.30 14.71 6.55
N LEU A 631 -16.52 13.62 6.68
CA LEU A 631 -15.53 13.21 5.69
C LEU A 631 -16.19 12.95 4.32
N HIS A 632 -17.33 12.28 4.29
CA HIS A 632 -18.08 12.04 3.05
C HIS A 632 -18.59 13.32 2.41
N GLU A 633 -19.04 14.29 3.22
CA GLU A 633 -19.53 15.59 2.71
C GLU A 633 -18.42 16.49 2.19
N VAL A 634 -17.25 16.51 2.85
CA VAL A 634 -16.18 17.47 2.58
C VAL A 634 -15.12 16.90 1.63
N VAL A 635 -14.82 15.61 1.74
CA VAL A 635 -13.71 14.97 1.01
C VAL A 635 -14.22 14.18 -0.17
N ASN A 636 -14.83 13.03 0.07
CA ASN A 636 -15.55 12.22 -0.92
C ASN A 636 -16.28 11.04 -0.25
N GLN A 637 -17.27 10.47 -0.98
CA GLN A 637 -18.09 9.32 -0.54
C GLN A 637 -17.26 8.01 -0.38
N ASP A 638 -16.04 7.97 -0.86
CA ASP A 638 -15.15 6.80 -0.80
C ASP A 638 -14.19 6.84 0.40
N ALA A 639 -14.22 7.87 1.24
CA ALA A 639 -13.39 7.99 2.45
C ALA A 639 -13.90 7.03 3.54
N ARG A 640 -13.62 5.71 3.37
CA ARG A 640 -14.12 4.63 4.24
C ARG A 640 -13.16 4.35 5.39
N GLN A 641 -13.72 3.92 6.52
CA GLN A 641 -12.96 3.47 7.69
C GLN A 641 -12.04 2.29 7.35
N ARG A 642 -10.79 2.36 7.81
CA ARG A 642 -9.78 1.29 7.74
C ARG A 642 -9.33 0.82 9.11
N GLY A 643 -9.64 1.57 10.14
CA GLY A 643 -9.38 1.25 11.52
C GLY A 643 -9.97 2.32 12.44
N SER A 644 -10.27 1.95 13.67
CA SER A 644 -10.82 2.84 14.68
C SER A 644 -10.28 2.50 16.06
N LEU A 645 -10.19 3.52 16.91
CA LEU A 645 -10.00 3.38 18.37
C LEU A 645 -10.84 4.44 19.05
N VAL A 646 -11.70 4.03 19.96
CA VAL A 646 -12.51 4.94 20.76
C VAL A 646 -12.16 4.75 22.24
N ALA A 647 -11.58 5.77 22.84
CA ALA A 647 -11.11 5.81 24.23
C ALA A 647 -11.82 6.95 25.00
N PRO A 648 -11.73 7.00 26.33
CA PRO A 648 -12.40 8.04 27.11
C PRO A 648 -11.83 9.46 26.88
N ASP A 649 -10.58 9.55 26.42
CA ASP A 649 -9.85 10.81 26.24
C ASP A 649 -9.76 11.27 24.78
N ARG A 650 -10.00 10.39 23.81
CA ARG A 650 -9.93 10.68 22.38
C ARG A 650 -10.54 9.56 21.53
N PHE A 651 -10.72 9.83 20.24
CA PHE A 651 -10.84 8.77 19.25
C PHE A 651 -9.77 8.89 18.16
N ARG A 652 -9.50 7.77 17.50
CA ARG A 652 -8.66 7.65 16.32
C ARG A 652 -9.47 7.02 15.20
N PHE A 653 -9.38 7.61 14.00
CA PHE A 653 -10.07 7.13 12.81
C PHE A 653 -9.09 7.04 11.64
N ASP A 654 -8.86 5.83 11.15
CA ASP A 654 -8.02 5.57 9.98
C ASP A 654 -8.94 5.44 8.76
N PHE A 655 -8.65 6.17 7.69
CA PHE A 655 -9.48 6.20 6.49
C PHE A 655 -8.63 6.22 5.22
N ASN A 656 -9.20 5.71 4.12
CA ASN A 656 -8.51 5.75 2.83
C ASN A 656 -8.65 7.15 2.20
N HIS A 657 -7.51 7.80 2.02
CA HIS A 657 -7.38 9.05 1.26
C HIS A 657 -5.94 9.22 0.80
N PRO A 658 -5.68 9.58 -0.48
CA PRO A 658 -4.32 9.63 -1.02
C PRO A 658 -3.49 10.80 -0.49
N GLU A 659 -4.11 11.94 -0.20
CA GLU A 659 -3.43 13.20 0.13
C GLU A 659 -3.71 13.64 1.57
N LYS A 660 -2.87 14.56 2.06
CA LYS A 660 -3.15 15.27 3.32
C LYS A 660 -4.41 16.12 3.17
N LEU A 661 -5.29 16.10 4.18
CA LEU A 661 -6.42 17.03 4.21
C LEU A 661 -5.93 18.47 4.20
N ALA A 662 -6.51 19.30 3.33
CA ALA A 662 -6.25 20.74 3.34
C ALA A 662 -6.76 21.37 4.64
N ASP A 663 -6.13 22.44 5.09
CA ASP A 663 -6.55 23.12 6.32
C ASP A 663 -7.99 23.66 6.24
N THR A 664 -8.46 23.99 5.03
CA THR A 664 -9.87 24.34 4.75
C THR A 664 -10.81 23.15 4.92
N GLN A 665 -10.42 21.96 4.45
CA GLN A 665 -11.21 20.73 4.64
C GLN A 665 -11.29 20.36 6.13
N VAL A 666 -10.19 20.47 6.88
CA VAL A 666 -10.16 20.26 8.32
C VAL A 666 -11.14 21.21 9.03
N ALA A 667 -11.11 22.51 8.67
CA ALA A 667 -12.00 23.52 9.24
C ALA A 667 -13.48 23.25 8.91
N ASP A 668 -13.77 22.83 7.68
CA ASP A 668 -15.14 22.49 7.25
C ASP A 668 -15.67 21.23 7.96
N ILE A 669 -14.85 20.19 8.13
CA ILE A 669 -15.20 18.99 8.90
C ILE A 669 -15.53 19.39 10.36
N GLU A 670 -14.67 20.17 11.03
CA GLU A 670 -14.91 20.63 12.38
C GLU A 670 -16.20 21.45 12.49
N ARG A 671 -16.43 22.34 11.54
CA ARG A 671 -17.65 23.16 11.47
C ARG A 671 -18.90 22.30 11.34
N LEU A 672 -18.93 21.38 10.37
CA LEU A 672 -20.08 20.50 10.11
C LEU A 672 -20.40 19.62 11.31
N VAL A 673 -19.40 18.98 11.93
CA VAL A 673 -19.58 18.15 13.12
C VAL A 673 -20.15 19.00 14.28
N ASN A 674 -19.59 20.19 14.54
CA ASN A 674 -20.07 21.06 15.62
C ASN A 674 -21.45 21.65 15.34
N GLU A 675 -21.83 21.88 14.08
CA GLU A 675 -23.19 22.27 13.68
C GLU A 675 -24.22 21.17 14.02
N ARG A 676 -23.91 19.91 13.75
CA ARG A 676 -24.75 18.75 14.11
C ARG A 676 -24.83 18.54 15.63
N ILE A 677 -23.75 18.80 16.35
CA ILE A 677 -23.77 18.78 17.82
C ILE A 677 -24.71 19.87 18.37
N LYS A 678 -24.62 21.09 17.84
CA LYS A 678 -25.49 22.22 18.24
C LYS A 678 -26.96 22.01 17.85
N ALA A 679 -27.23 21.31 16.74
CA ALA A 679 -28.57 20.99 16.29
C ALA A 679 -29.32 20.05 17.26
N SER A 680 -28.60 19.39 18.19
CA SER A 680 -29.21 18.52 19.20
C SER A 680 -30.01 17.38 18.56
N GLU A 681 -29.40 16.69 17.60
CA GLU A 681 -30.01 15.62 16.85
C GLU A 681 -30.16 14.34 17.70
N PRO A 682 -31.27 13.61 17.60
CA PRO A 682 -31.45 12.36 18.32
C PRO A 682 -30.56 11.25 17.75
N VAL A 683 -30.15 10.32 18.62
CA VAL A 683 -29.34 9.15 18.27
C VAL A 683 -30.12 7.88 18.64
N PHE A 684 -30.42 7.07 17.63
CA PHE A 684 -31.19 5.85 17.74
C PHE A 684 -30.37 4.64 17.36
N TRP A 685 -30.82 3.44 17.78
CA TRP A 685 -30.31 2.17 17.26
C TRP A 685 -31.46 1.16 17.14
N THR A 686 -31.35 0.31 16.13
CA THR A 686 -32.36 -0.71 15.85
C THR A 686 -31.65 -2.01 15.49
N GLU A 687 -32.04 -3.12 16.11
CA GLU A 687 -31.60 -4.44 15.72
C GLU A 687 -32.47 -5.00 14.60
N MET A 688 -31.84 -5.54 13.56
CA MET A 688 -32.54 -6.08 12.40
C MET A 688 -31.73 -7.18 11.70
N PRO A 689 -32.36 -8.05 10.89
CA PRO A 689 -31.66 -9.06 10.11
C PRO A 689 -30.67 -8.43 9.13
N PHE A 690 -29.45 -8.96 9.07
CA PHE A 690 -28.40 -8.47 8.16
C PHE A 690 -28.84 -8.50 6.69
N ALA A 691 -29.61 -9.52 6.28
CA ALA A 691 -30.18 -9.61 4.93
C ALA A 691 -31.10 -8.45 4.54
N GLU A 692 -31.71 -7.75 5.52
CA GLU A 692 -32.53 -6.55 5.26
C GLU A 692 -31.63 -5.31 5.11
N VAL A 693 -30.57 -5.22 5.89
CA VAL A 693 -29.57 -4.14 5.75
C VAL A 693 -28.93 -4.15 4.37
N GLN A 694 -28.60 -5.32 3.83
CA GLN A 694 -28.00 -5.45 2.49
C GLN A 694 -28.89 -4.90 1.37
N LYS A 695 -30.20 -4.85 1.57
CA LYS A 695 -31.17 -4.27 0.60
C LYS A 695 -31.25 -2.74 0.69
N ASN A 696 -30.74 -2.14 1.76
CA ASN A 696 -30.79 -0.71 2.01
C ASN A 696 -29.43 -0.05 1.76
N GLY A 697 -29.25 0.53 0.56
CA GLY A 697 -28.00 1.18 0.15
C GLY A 697 -27.61 2.44 0.95
N CYS A 698 -28.51 2.95 1.83
CA CYS A 698 -28.22 4.11 2.67
C CYS A 698 -27.50 3.75 3.98
N ILE A 699 -27.46 2.46 4.36
CA ILE A 699 -26.77 2.01 5.60
C ILE A 699 -25.33 1.62 5.25
N GLN A 700 -24.39 2.32 5.86
CA GLN A 700 -22.95 2.05 5.66
C GLN A 700 -22.53 0.73 6.31
N GLN A 701 -21.82 -0.10 5.55
CA GLN A 701 -21.28 -1.37 5.99
C GLN A 701 -19.76 -1.35 5.89
N PHE A 702 -19.06 -1.90 6.89
CA PHE A 702 -17.59 -1.93 6.90
C PHE A 702 -17.09 -3.23 6.25
N PHE A 703 -16.26 -3.12 5.21
CA PHE A 703 -15.72 -4.28 4.50
C PHE A 703 -14.71 -5.05 5.36
N GLY A 704 -14.86 -6.38 5.39
CA GLY A 704 -13.95 -7.30 6.08
C GLY A 704 -14.41 -7.71 7.48
N GLU A 705 -15.48 -7.16 8.01
CA GLU A 705 -16.10 -7.63 9.24
C GLU A 705 -17.08 -8.78 8.97
N LYS A 706 -17.04 -9.78 9.85
CA LYS A 706 -18.02 -10.88 9.83
C LYS A 706 -19.22 -10.46 10.68
N TYR A 707 -20.34 -10.18 10.05
CA TYR A 707 -21.59 -9.85 10.71
C TYR A 707 -22.39 -11.09 11.08
N GLY A 708 -23.06 -11.04 12.22
CA GLY A 708 -24.03 -12.07 12.63
C GLY A 708 -25.33 -12.00 11.83
N ALA A 709 -26.25 -12.94 12.05
CA ALA A 709 -27.57 -12.94 11.41
C ALA A 709 -28.42 -11.71 11.79
N ILE A 710 -28.25 -11.20 13.00
CA ILE A 710 -28.86 -9.96 13.52
C ILE A 710 -27.74 -8.94 13.70
N VAL A 711 -27.95 -7.72 13.25
CA VAL A 711 -27.02 -6.60 13.35
C VAL A 711 -27.70 -5.37 13.92
N ARG A 712 -26.91 -4.50 14.54
CA ARG A 712 -27.38 -3.26 15.13
C ARG A 712 -27.05 -2.08 14.21
N VAL A 713 -28.07 -1.37 13.75
CA VAL A 713 -27.95 -0.15 12.94
C VAL A 713 -28.02 1.06 13.86
N LEU A 714 -26.98 1.86 13.88
CA LEU A 714 -26.95 3.17 14.53
C LEU A 714 -27.46 4.22 13.51
N GLN A 715 -28.35 5.08 13.94
CA GLN A 715 -28.88 6.21 13.17
C GLN A 715 -28.70 7.50 13.96
N VAL A 716 -28.14 8.54 13.31
CA VAL A 716 -28.06 9.90 13.86
C VAL A 716 -28.97 10.82 13.05
N GLY A 717 -29.85 11.53 13.76
CA GLY A 717 -30.89 12.36 13.16
C GLY A 717 -32.08 11.56 12.62
N GLY A 718 -33.06 12.26 12.07
CA GLY A 718 -34.29 11.65 11.54
C GLY A 718 -35.23 11.09 12.60
N HIS A 719 -35.99 10.04 12.26
CA HIS A 719 -37.01 9.45 13.11
C HIS A 719 -36.70 7.99 13.43
N ALA A 720 -36.94 7.58 14.66
CA ALA A 720 -36.70 6.19 15.10
C ALA A 720 -37.39 5.18 14.18
N GLY A 721 -36.63 4.19 13.70
CA GLY A 721 -37.13 3.09 12.88
C GLY A 721 -37.50 3.44 11.44
N LYS A 722 -37.31 4.69 10.98
CA LYS A 722 -37.58 5.10 9.59
C LYS A 722 -36.34 5.04 8.68
N PHE A 723 -35.14 4.89 9.25
CA PHE A 723 -33.88 4.89 8.50
C PHE A 723 -33.73 6.12 7.57
N ASP A 724 -34.11 7.30 8.09
CA ASP A 724 -34.07 8.60 7.43
C ASP A 724 -33.04 9.58 8.05
N GLY A 725 -32.11 9.06 8.86
CA GLY A 725 -31.01 9.81 9.45
C GLY A 725 -29.94 10.17 8.42
N PHE A 726 -29.16 11.23 8.71
CA PHE A 726 -28.08 11.65 7.83
C PHE A 726 -26.79 10.80 8.00
N SER A 727 -26.64 10.07 9.11
CA SER A 727 -25.61 9.05 9.31
C SER A 727 -26.27 7.76 9.79
N MET A 728 -26.05 6.67 9.04
CA MET A 728 -26.58 5.35 9.35
C MET A 728 -25.53 4.29 9.11
N GLU A 729 -25.10 3.60 10.18
CA GLU A 729 -23.95 2.67 10.13
C GLU A 729 -24.20 1.44 11.01
N LEU A 730 -23.58 0.31 10.63
CA LEU A 730 -23.55 -0.87 11.50
C LEU A 730 -22.60 -0.63 12.66
N CYS A 731 -23.10 -0.59 13.89
CA CYS A 731 -22.29 -0.35 15.07
C CYS A 731 -22.82 -1.05 16.31
N GLY A 732 -21.95 -1.85 16.96
CA GLY A 732 -22.24 -2.52 18.23
C GLY A 732 -21.84 -1.74 19.50
N GLY A 733 -21.24 -0.56 19.37
CA GLY A 733 -20.72 0.22 20.48
C GLY A 733 -21.75 0.99 21.30
N THR A 734 -21.31 1.70 22.33
CA THR A 734 -22.17 2.55 23.16
C THR A 734 -22.15 3.99 22.70
N HIS A 735 -23.31 4.67 22.72
CA HIS A 735 -23.50 5.99 22.16
C HIS A 735 -24.27 6.91 23.12
N VAL A 736 -24.12 8.24 22.95
CA VAL A 736 -25.01 9.20 23.56
C VAL A 736 -26.41 9.13 22.94
N ARG A 737 -27.43 9.64 23.64
CA ARG A 737 -28.80 9.65 23.12
C ARG A 737 -29.12 10.90 22.30
N ASN A 738 -28.30 11.93 22.43
CA ASN A 738 -28.44 13.17 21.69
C ASN A 738 -27.07 13.70 21.32
N THR A 739 -26.91 14.30 20.12
CA THR A 739 -25.61 14.82 19.68
C THR A 739 -25.11 15.98 20.56
N ALA A 740 -26.01 16.74 21.23
CA ALA A 740 -25.62 17.79 22.16
C ALA A 740 -24.79 17.28 23.36
N ASP A 741 -25.00 16.01 23.76
CA ASP A 741 -24.25 15.39 24.86
C ASP A 741 -22.74 15.22 24.53
N ILE A 742 -22.35 15.27 23.25
CA ILE A 742 -20.96 15.21 22.79
C ILE A 742 -20.16 16.41 23.31
N GLY A 743 -20.81 17.59 23.32
CA GLY A 743 -20.18 18.85 23.62
C GLY A 743 -19.37 19.38 22.42
N LEU A 744 -18.23 20.03 22.68
CA LEU A 744 -17.37 20.56 21.62
C LEU A 744 -16.54 19.44 20.98
N PHE A 745 -16.42 19.45 19.64
CA PHE A 745 -15.54 18.57 18.87
C PHE A 745 -14.33 19.33 18.33
N LYS A 746 -13.12 18.74 18.41
CA LYS A 746 -11.88 19.31 17.86
C LYS A 746 -10.98 18.20 17.28
N LEU A 747 -10.52 18.39 16.05
CA LEU A 747 -9.48 17.55 15.44
C LEU A 747 -8.11 17.94 16.02
N MET A 748 -7.37 16.98 16.58
CA MET A 748 -6.04 17.21 17.15
C MET A 748 -4.96 17.19 16.09
N ARG A 749 -4.98 16.17 15.24
CA ARG A 749 -4.03 16.00 14.14
C ARG A 749 -4.57 15.07 13.06
N GLU A 750 -3.99 15.21 11.88
CA GLU A 750 -4.18 14.32 10.73
C GLU A 750 -2.80 13.98 10.15
N SER A 751 -2.56 12.70 9.85
CA SER A 751 -1.25 12.22 9.36
C SER A 751 -1.39 10.99 8.47
N GLY A 752 -0.43 10.76 7.56
CA GLY A 752 -0.33 9.50 6.82
C GLY A 752 0.25 8.39 7.69
N ILE A 753 -0.33 7.19 7.63
CA ILE A 753 0.20 6.00 8.33
C ILE A 753 0.63 4.89 7.38
N ALA A 754 0.07 4.91 6.17
CA ALA A 754 0.47 4.05 5.06
C ALA A 754 0.12 4.74 3.74
N ALA A 755 0.61 4.23 2.61
CA ALA A 755 0.23 4.77 1.32
C ALA A 755 -1.30 4.67 1.13
N GLY A 756 -1.94 5.79 0.83
CA GLY A 756 -3.39 5.89 0.66
C GLY A 756 -4.22 5.74 1.93
N ILE A 757 -3.61 5.73 3.14
CA ILE A 757 -4.32 5.67 4.42
C ILE A 757 -3.90 6.84 5.31
N ARG A 758 -4.89 7.58 5.74
CA ARG A 758 -4.77 8.74 6.64
C ARG A 758 -5.31 8.40 8.01
N ARG A 759 -4.74 9.00 9.03
CA ARG A 759 -5.16 8.88 10.43
C ARG A 759 -5.57 10.23 10.97
N ALA A 760 -6.81 10.32 11.44
CA ALA A 760 -7.31 11.45 12.20
C ALA A 760 -7.39 11.08 13.69
N GLU A 761 -6.97 11.98 14.56
CA GLU A 761 -7.18 11.89 16.00
C GLU A 761 -7.96 13.11 16.47
N ALA A 762 -9.02 12.91 17.24
CA ALA A 762 -9.90 13.98 17.68
C ALA A 762 -10.38 13.78 19.12
N VAL A 763 -10.83 14.86 19.71
CA VAL A 763 -11.30 14.96 21.10
C VAL A 763 -12.65 15.64 21.17
N CYS A 764 -13.41 15.30 22.24
CA CYS A 764 -14.75 15.84 22.48
C CYS A 764 -14.93 16.39 23.90
N GLY A 765 -15.95 17.26 24.06
CA GLY A 765 -16.36 17.82 25.35
C GLY A 765 -15.23 18.53 26.09
N LYS A 766 -14.97 18.16 27.34
CA LYS A 766 -13.92 18.76 28.17
C LYS A 766 -12.53 18.62 27.52
N PHE A 767 -12.20 17.48 26.93
CA PHE A 767 -10.89 17.26 26.29
C PHE A 767 -10.67 18.19 25.12
N ALA A 768 -11.71 18.53 24.34
CA ALA A 768 -11.62 19.49 23.25
C ALA A 768 -11.36 20.91 23.78
N THR A 769 -12.04 21.32 24.86
CA THR A 769 -11.82 22.61 25.50
C THR A 769 -10.40 22.72 26.07
N ASP A 770 -9.93 21.67 26.78
CA ASP A 770 -8.59 21.64 27.36
C ASP A 770 -7.51 21.72 26.26
N PHE A 771 -7.70 21.00 25.16
CA PHE A 771 -6.78 21.03 24.02
C PHE A 771 -6.70 22.42 23.36
N ILE A 772 -7.83 23.10 23.17
CA ILE A 772 -7.86 24.45 22.59
C ILE A 772 -7.16 25.45 23.54
N ASN A 773 -7.43 25.38 24.84
CA ASN A 773 -6.78 26.23 25.83
C ASN A 773 -5.25 26.02 25.84
N GLN A 774 -4.81 24.77 25.75
CA GLN A 774 -3.39 24.44 25.67
C GLN A 774 -2.73 24.97 24.37
N GLN A 775 -3.40 24.87 23.24
CA GLN A 775 -2.91 25.46 21.98
C GLN A 775 -2.78 26.97 22.06
N GLN A 776 -3.78 27.64 22.63
CA GLN A 776 -3.76 29.10 22.80
C GLN A 776 -2.62 29.53 23.74
N SER A 777 -2.41 28.82 24.84
CA SER A 777 -1.32 29.08 25.78
C SER A 777 0.05 28.88 25.13
N THR A 778 0.22 27.82 24.38
CA THR A 778 1.48 27.55 23.66
C THR A 778 1.75 28.61 22.59
N ALA A 779 0.73 29.01 21.83
CA ALA A 779 0.86 30.05 20.80
C ALA A 779 1.20 31.40 21.44
N ALA A 780 0.59 31.75 22.57
CA ALA A 780 0.91 32.98 23.33
C ALA A 780 2.36 32.99 23.82
N SER A 781 2.83 31.87 24.38
CA SER A 781 4.22 31.71 24.82
C SER A 781 5.23 31.82 23.69
N GLU A 782 4.91 31.25 22.50
CA GLU A 782 5.78 31.35 21.33
C GLU A 782 5.84 32.76 20.77
N VAL A 783 4.73 33.50 20.75
CA VAL A 783 4.70 34.92 20.36
C VAL A 783 5.54 35.76 21.33
N GLU A 784 5.49 35.47 22.64
CA GLU A 784 6.29 36.18 23.63
C GLU A 784 7.79 35.88 23.47
N ARG A 785 8.14 34.64 23.20
CA ARG A 785 9.51 34.22 22.89
C ARG A 785 10.07 34.90 21.64
N LEU A 786 9.27 34.99 20.57
CA LEU A 786 9.64 35.68 19.32
C LEU A 786 9.85 37.18 19.56
N LYS A 787 8.99 37.83 20.36
CA LYS A 787 9.16 39.25 20.71
C LYS A 787 10.42 39.50 21.53
N ALA A 788 10.72 38.61 22.50
CA ALA A 788 11.95 38.71 23.30
C ALA A 788 13.20 38.55 22.39
N PHE A 789 13.19 37.61 21.47
CA PHE A 789 14.27 37.42 20.50
C PHE A 789 14.47 38.61 19.56
N GLU A 790 13.39 39.23 19.09
CA GLU A 790 13.48 40.45 18.26
C GLU A 790 14.04 41.64 19.04
N GLN A 791 13.64 41.80 20.33
CA GLN A 791 14.17 42.85 21.22
C GLN A 791 15.67 42.67 21.46
N GLU A 792 16.14 41.42 21.72
CA GLU A 792 17.53 41.12 21.89
C GLU A 792 18.35 41.46 20.64
N LYS A 793 17.83 41.10 19.48
CA LYS A 793 18.45 41.40 18.16
C LYS A 793 18.55 42.91 17.91
N GLN A 794 17.52 43.68 18.29
CA GLN A 794 17.54 45.14 18.16
C GLN A 794 18.57 45.77 19.12
N LEU A 795 18.66 45.28 20.36
CA LEU A 795 19.61 45.78 21.34
C LEU A 795 21.05 45.49 20.92
N ALA A 796 21.32 44.28 20.36
CA ALA A 796 22.61 43.91 19.78
C ALA A 796 23.01 44.83 18.63
N LYS A 797 22.04 45.18 17.75
CA LYS A 797 22.26 46.10 16.63
C LYS A 797 22.54 47.52 17.10
N GLN A 798 21.87 48.00 18.13
CA GLN A 798 22.13 49.30 18.76
C GLN A 798 23.54 49.36 19.38
N ARG A 799 23.94 48.35 20.17
CA ARG A 799 25.30 48.25 20.73
C ARG A 799 26.37 48.25 19.66
N GLN A 800 26.18 47.56 18.54
CA GLN A 800 27.10 47.57 17.43
C GLN A 800 27.22 48.96 16.76
N ALA A 801 26.08 49.64 16.58
CA ALA A 801 26.08 51.02 16.05
C ALA A 801 26.79 52.03 16.98
N GLU A 802 26.59 51.91 18.29
CA GLU A 802 27.29 52.75 19.28
C GLU A 802 28.81 52.49 19.26
N MET A 803 29.24 51.24 19.13
CA MET A 803 30.67 50.90 19.01
C MET A 803 31.27 51.47 17.73
N GLN A 804 30.56 51.36 16.60
CA GLN A 804 31.01 51.95 15.33
C GLN A 804 31.12 53.48 15.41
N ALA A 805 30.21 54.16 16.14
CA ALA A 805 30.24 55.58 16.30
C ALA A 805 31.42 56.09 17.17
N LYS A 806 31.87 55.28 18.16
CA LYS A 806 33.01 55.58 19.02
C LYS A 806 34.37 55.33 18.34
N ALA A 807 34.45 54.40 17.36
CA ALA A 807 35.67 53.96 16.72
C ALA A 807 36.51 55.11 16.07
N PRO A 808 35.92 56.10 15.36
CA PRO A 808 36.68 57.19 14.76
C PRO A 808 37.41 58.08 15.80
N ALA A 809 36.77 58.38 16.95
CA ALA A 809 37.36 59.15 18.02
C ALA A 809 38.52 58.42 18.72
N LEU A 810 38.33 57.12 18.91
CA LEU A 810 39.41 56.24 19.45
C LEU A 810 40.58 56.12 18.49
N ALA A 811 40.31 56.02 17.20
CA ALA A 811 41.37 55.98 16.17
C ALA A 811 42.17 57.29 16.13
N GLU A 812 41.52 58.45 16.30
CA GLU A 812 42.18 59.77 16.39
C GLU A 812 43.16 59.86 17.60
N GLN A 813 42.70 59.40 18.77
CA GLN A 813 43.54 59.39 19.99
C GLN A 813 44.73 58.42 19.84
N LEU A 814 44.60 57.38 19.10
CA LEU A 814 45.65 56.36 18.92
C LEU A 814 46.74 56.82 17.97
N LEU A 815 46.45 57.69 17.02
CA LEU A 815 47.46 58.20 16.10
C LEU A 815 48.57 58.96 16.86
N GLY A 816 48.25 59.64 17.97
CA GLY A 816 49.24 60.27 18.85
C GLY A 816 50.14 59.30 19.67
N LYS A 817 49.83 58.03 19.65
CA LYS A 817 50.61 56.94 20.32
C LYS A 817 51.42 56.09 19.36
N LEU A 818 51.54 56.50 18.12
CA LEU A 818 52.38 55.83 17.13
C LEU A 818 53.86 56.14 17.41
N HIS A 819 54.65 55.10 17.80
CA HIS A 819 56.09 55.20 18.02
C HIS A 819 56.87 54.58 16.85
N GLY A 820 57.48 55.42 16.00
CA GLY A 820 58.06 54.97 14.73
C GLY A 820 56.98 54.38 13.83
N ASN A 821 57.07 53.10 13.44
CA ASN A 821 56.10 52.37 12.62
C ASN A 821 55.26 51.42 13.43
N LEU A 822 55.23 51.48 14.79
CA LEU A 822 54.51 50.54 15.64
C LEU A 822 53.47 51.27 16.54
N LEU A 823 52.26 50.77 16.50
CA LEU A 823 51.16 51.15 17.38
C LEU A 823 50.68 49.89 18.12
N VAL A 824 50.86 49.86 19.44
CA VAL A 824 50.32 48.79 20.29
C VAL A 824 49.41 49.38 21.33
N GLN A 825 48.17 48.92 21.44
CA GLN A 825 47.26 49.39 22.45
C GLN A 825 46.44 48.24 23.07
N ASN A 826 46.42 48.24 24.40
CA ASN A 826 45.47 47.45 25.18
C ASN A 826 44.24 48.31 25.48
N PHE A 827 43.08 47.83 25.08
CA PHE A 827 41.78 48.53 25.31
C PHE A 827 41.11 48.11 26.62
N GLY A 828 41.74 47.18 27.37
CA GLY A 828 41.08 46.64 28.57
C GLY A 828 39.84 45.83 28.18
N GLU A 829 38.67 46.36 28.58
CA GLU A 829 37.42 45.73 28.26
C GLU A 829 36.96 46.11 26.84
N ALA A 830 37.33 45.31 25.86
CA ALA A 830 36.95 45.48 24.47
C ALA A 830 36.76 44.14 23.74
N ASP A 831 35.76 44.05 22.88
CA ASP A 831 35.52 42.88 22.03
C ASP A 831 36.16 43.01 20.66
N ALA A 832 36.13 41.92 19.92
CA ALA A 832 36.73 41.84 18.56
C ALA A 832 36.04 42.85 17.58
N ASN A 833 34.78 43.19 17.76
CA ASN A 833 34.08 44.12 16.89
C ASN A 833 34.54 45.56 17.06
N LEU A 834 34.72 45.99 18.30
CA LEU A 834 35.26 47.33 18.60
C LEU A 834 36.72 47.43 18.07
N LEU A 835 37.60 46.46 18.34
CA LEU A 835 38.97 46.46 17.84
C LEU A 835 39.00 46.55 16.30
N ARG A 836 38.13 45.82 15.62
CA ARG A 836 38.03 45.85 14.17
C ARG A 836 37.53 47.20 13.64
N ALA A 837 36.52 47.79 14.25
CA ALA A 837 36.04 49.10 13.88
C ALA A 837 37.11 50.19 14.03
N VAL A 838 37.91 50.14 15.09
CA VAL A 838 39.01 51.06 15.33
C VAL A 838 40.13 50.87 14.27
N VAL A 839 40.49 49.62 13.91
CA VAL A 839 41.48 49.36 12.84
C VAL A 839 40.96 49.90 11.48
N GLU A 840 39.68 49.69 11.16
CA GLU A 840 39.12 50.20 9.90
C GLU A 840 39.15 51.76 9.86
N ALA A 841 38.90 52.42 10.99
CA ALA A 841 39.00 53.88 11.08
C ALA A 841 40.48 54.39 11.06
N LEU A 842 41.45 53.59 11.47
CA LEU A 842 42.89 53.88 11.39
C LEU A 842 43.48 53.71 10.00
N LYS A 843 43.05 52.72 9.24
CA LYS A 843 43.61 52.35 7.93
C LYS A 843 43.83 53.55 6.94
N PRO A 844 42.87 54.44 6.74
CA PRO A 844 43.05 55.56 5.79
C PRO A 844 44.04 56.65 6.27
N LYS A 845 44.39 56.60 7.57
CA LYS A 845 45.22 57.61 8.26
C LYS A 845 46.68 57.18 8.43
N LEU A 846 46.98 55.93 8.09
CA LEU A 846 48.29 55.33 8.28
C LEU A 846 49.00 55.16 6.93
N THR A 847 50.24 55.70 6.83
CA THR A 847 51.09 55.56 5.63
C THR A 847 52.08 54.40 5.70
N SER A 848 52.68 54.16 6.90
CA SER A 848 53.62 53.06 7.12
C SER A 848 53.60 52.67 8.60
N ALA A 849 52.81 51.62 8.94
CA ALA A 849 52.60 51.24 10.34
C ALA A 849 52.22 49.75 10.51
N VAL A 850 52.57 49.22 11.67
CA VAL A 850 51.99 47.99 12.20
C VAL A 850 51.16 48.38 13.43
N VAL A 851 49.90 48.01 13.37
CA VAL A 851 48.91 48.28 14.44
C VAL A 851 48.53 46.95 15.11
N VAL A 852 48.71 46.86 16.42
CA VAL A 852 48.30 45.70 17.22
C VAL A 852 47.40 46.21 18.33
N LEU A 853 46.13 45.82 18.25
CA LEU A 853 45.13 46.14 19.28
C LEU A 853 44.69 44.86 19.98
N GLY A 854 44.57 44.94 21.31
CA GLY A 854 44.09 43.86 22.14
C GLY A 854 43.04 44.35 23.12
N GLY A 855 42.12 43.50 23.46
CA GLY A 855 41.11 43.69 24.48
C GLY A 855 40.62 42.37 25.05
N ALA A 856 39.96 42.41 26.18
CA ALA A 856 39.37 41.21 26.77
C ALA A 856 37.92 41.51 27.18
N ALA A 857 37.02 40.73 26.72
CA ALA A 857 35.61 40.82 27.11
C ALA A 857 35.04 39.41 27.42
N GLU A 858 34.23 39.31 28.43
CA GLU A 858 33.60 38.05 28.85
C GLU A 858 34.59 36.90 29.07
N GLY A 859 35.78 37.20 29.64
CA GLY A 859 36.82 36.20 29.91
C GLY A 859 37.62 35.70 28.68
N LYS A 860 37.40 36.34 27.51
CA LYS A 860 38.11 35.99 26.25
C LYS A 860 38.96 37.16 25.79
N VAL A 861 40.16 36.86 25.37
CA VAL A 861 41.04 37.82 24.71
C VAL A 861 40.69 37.92 23.23
N SER A 862 40.60 39.15 22.71
CA SER A 862 40.48 39.45 21.30
C SER A 862 41.71 40.30 20.87
N LEU A 863 42.33 39.88 19.78
CA LEU A 863 43.49 40.53 19.19
C LEU A 863 43.25 40.83 17.73
N ILE A 864 43.71 42.00 17.27
CA ILE A 864 43.76 42.32 15.84
C ILE A 864 45.08 42.98 15.50
N CYS A 865 45.67 42.55 14.38
CA CYS A 865 46.85 43.18 13.85
C CYS A 865 46.59 43.62 12.40
N TYR A 866 46.98 44.85 12.12
CA TYR A 866 46.97 45.43 10.76
C TYR A 866 48.40 45.89 10.40
N VAL A 867 48.85 45.58 9.20
CA VAL A 867 50.15 45.95 8.62
C VAL A 867 49.90 46.70 7.31
N THR A 868 50.44 47.87 7.12
CA THR A 868 50.32 48.60 5.87
C THR A 868 50.99 47.91 4.70
N PRO A 869 50.52 48.12 3.45
CA PRO A 869 51.02 47.37 2.30
C PRO A 869 52.51 47.50 1.99
N ASP A 870 53.10 48.61 2.35
CA ASP A 870 54.54 48.89 2.20
C ASP A 870 55.37 48.00 3.12
N LEU A 871 54.96 47.85 4.41
CA LEU A 871 55.62 46.98 5.39
C LEU A 871 55.35 45.48 5.11
N VAL A 872 54.20 45.14 4.51
CA VAL A 872 53.98 43.77 4.01
C VAL A 872 54.99 43.40 2.92
N LYS A 873 55.30 44.32 1.99
CA LYS A 873 56.35 44.12 0.97
C LYS A 873 57.74 44.00 1.55
N GLN A 874 57.97 44.54 2.75
CA GLN A 874 59.24 44.39 3.51
C GLN A 874 59.28 43.12 4.38
N GLY A 875 58.30 42.21 4.23
CA GLY A 875 58.26 40.92 4.93
C GLY A 875 57.53 40.91 6.28
N LYS A 876 56.88 42.00 6.68
CA LYS A 876 56.04 42.00 7.91
C LYS A 876 54.68 41.33 7.65
N ASN A 877 54.21 40.50 8.59
CA ASN A 877 53.01 39.68 8.42
C ASN A 877 52.11 39.75 9.66
N ALA A 878 50.93 40.30 9.50
CA ALA A 878 49.96 40.47 10.59
C ALA A 878 49.58 39.11 11.24
N GLY A 879 49.46 38.07 10.46
CA GLY A 879 49.10 36.73 10.96
C GLY A 879 50.18 36.11 11.87
N GLN A 880 51.48 36.32 11.56
CA GLN A 880 52.58 35.90 12.41
C GLN A 880 52.61 36.70 13.72
N ILE A 881 52.53 38.01 13.63
CA ILE A 881 52.58 38.92 14.80
C ILE A 881 51.43 38.61 15.77
N VAL A 882 50.18 38.56 15.29
CA VAL A 882 49.02 38.31 16.15
C VAL A 882 49.00 36.86 16.69
N GLY A 883 49.52 35.91 15.93
CA GLY A 883 49.64 34.50 16.33
C GLY A 883 50.60 34.27 17.49
N GLU A 884 51.74 34.97 17.49
CA GLU A 884 52.73 34.94 18.60
C GLU A 884 52.15 35.50 19.89
N ILE A 885 51.45 36.63 19.82
CA ILE A 885 50.78 37.28 20.94
C ILE A 885 49.67 36.39 21.51
N ALA A 886 48.87 35.79 20.61
CA ALA A 886 47.76 34.91 20.99
C ALA A 886 48.25 33.65 21.74
N LYS A 887 49.40 33.06 21.32
CA LYS A 887 50.01 31.90 22.01
C LYS A 887 50.34 32.24 23.47
N GLN A 888 50.84 33.46 23.76
CA GLN A 888 51.17 33.90 25.12
C GLN A 888 49.88 34.07 25.97
N CYS A 889 48.71 34.39 25.33
CA CYS A 889 47.42 34.46 25.96
C CYS A 889 46.66 33.13 25.97
N GLY A 890 47.31 32.02 25.76
CA GLY A 890 46.70 30.67 25.76
C GLY A 890 45.69 30.45 24.62
N GLY A 891 45.97 30.98 23.45
CA GLY A 891 45.09 30.91 22.28
C GLY A 891 45.84 30.79 20.96
N GLY A 892 45.17 31.17 19.88
CA GLY A 892 45.71 31.13 18.53
C GLY A 892 44.87 31.97 17.57
N GLY A 893 45.38 32.16 16.38
CA GLY A 893 44.74 32.90 15.32
C GLY A 893 45.66 33.08 14.13
N GLY A 894 45.21 33.78 13.14
CA GLY A 894 45.92 34.04 11.91
C GLY A 894 45.08 34.88 10.95
N GLY A 895 45.59 35.04 9.76
CA GLY A 895 44.89 35.86 8.75
C GLY A 895 45.79 36.20 7.57
N ARG A 896 45.42 37.19 6.82
CA ARG A 896 46.20 37.68 5.68
C ARG A 896 47.41 38.49 6.18
N PRO A 897 48.46 38.61 5.38
CA PRO A 897 49.63 39.42 5.75
C PRO A 897 49.29 40.84 6.16
N GLU A 898 48.25 41.43 5.62
CA GLU A 898 47.81 42.81 5.92
C GLU A 898 46.91 42.91 7.15
N LEU A 899 46.05 41.94 7.38
CA LEU A 899 45.05 41.97 8.47
C LEU A 899 44.83 40.58 9.03
N ALA A 900 44.98 40.42 10.31
CA ALA A 900 44.80 39.17 11.01
C ALA A 900 44.15 39.37 12.37
N THR A 901 43.38 38.35 12.82
CA THR A 901 42.71 38.34 14.13
C THR A 901 43.09 37.06 14.88
N ALA A 902 43.14 37.18 16.18
CA ALA A 902 43.42 36.05 17.05
C ALA A 902 42.63 36.19 18.38
N GLY A 903 42.52 35.09 19.11
CA GLY A 903 41.89 35.04 20.42
C GLY A 903 42.71 34.27 21.44
N GLY A 904 42.43 34.48 22.73
CA GLY A 904 43.05 33.74 23.84
C GLY A 904 42.07 33.51 25.00
N LYS A 905 42.46 32.62 25.89
CA LYS A 905 41.68 32.23 27.09
C LYS A 905 42.25 32.80 28.42
N GLN A 906 43.35 33.57 28.36
CA GLN A 906 44.05 34.09 29.54
C GLN A 906 44.15 35.61 29.48
N PRO A 907 43.05 36.35 29.85
CA PRO A 907 43.02 37.79 29.82
C PRO A 907 44.10 38.50 30.67
N GLU A 908 44.50 37.89 31.77
CA GLU A 908 45.52 38.36 32.67
C GLU A 908 46.92 38.51 32.05
N LYS A 909 47.19 37.79 30.98
CA LYS A 909 48.44 37.82 30.23
C LYS A 909 48.45 38.82 29.08
N LEU A 910 47.28 39.40 28.73
CA LEU A 910 47.16 40.29 27.58
C LEU A 910 48.09 41.50 27.66
N ALA A 911 48.18 42.14 28.81
CA ALA A 911 49.03 43.33 29.03
C ALA A 911 50.53 43.05 28.76
N ASP A 912 51.03 41.95 29.31
CA ASP A 912 52.44 41.53 29.18
C ASP A 912 52.73 41.08 27.72
N ALA A 913 51.80 40.36 27.11
CA ALA A 913 51.92 39.90 25.74
C ALA A 913 51.95 41.07 24.73
N LEU A 914 51.16 42.10 24.92
CA LEU A 914 51.18 43.32 24.12
C LEU A 914 52.43 44.17 24.36
N ALA A 915 52.93 44.29 25.61
CA ALA A 915 54.13 45.03 25.96
C ALA A 915 55.38 44.36 25.37
N ALA A 916 55.36 43.08 25.12
CA ALA A 916 56.48 42.34 24.53
C ALA A 916 56.62 42.50 23.02
N VAL A 917 55.66 43.12 22.34
CA VAL A 917 55.63 43.26 20.84
C VAL A 917 56.79 44.14 20.40
N ARG A 918 57.72 43.60 19.59
CA ARG A 918 58.80 44.26 18.88
C ARG A 918 58.72 43.92 17.39
N ILE A 919 59.01 44.91 16.52
CA ILE A 919 58.85 44.72 15.05
C ILE A 919 60.15 44.99 14.36
#